data_df5d4efcb17c9a5f91ac8a0ad538332d
#
_entry.id   df5d4efcb17c9a5f91ac8a0ad538332d
#
_cell.length_a   1.000
_cell.length_b   1.000
_cell.length_c   1.000
_cell.angle_alpha   90.00
_cell.angle_beta   90.00
_cell.angle_gamma   90.00
#
_symmetry.space_group_name_H-M   'P 1'
#
loop_
_entity.id
_entity.type
_entity.pdbx_description
1 polymer ?
#
loop_
_entity_poly.entity_id
_entity_poly.type
_entity_poly.pdbx_seq_one_letter_code
_entity_poly.pdbx_strand_id
1 'polypeptide(L)'
;MLHIIIKKMQSNKTLFICLIIGAILVTALICSIPLYSSGASTNILKRDLEQIKINTGAFPGEVLAEYPVSFEKSGGIPLDKVNSFEEKEIKAFKQRMGLPVILDKKSISTCNTDLYKLTKLDSQKNYMRLADKLWAIKDFEKHIKIVEGRMYREESADGSLEVILSKRAYSKLDVTLGEEVALLQHGEWYGKGELPKKYIKVKLVGIYEMDNPADDYWRLSQLDYGKAIMVSYKVLTEEILKQYPNWLDKVYWQIGFDYKQIEFFQVKTIRAEFNKLRGQLFNRVTSSKVSATFDKTLKNYEIKEAQLVFTIWILISPVMLMLILYICMVSQLIVIDDQNEISGLKSRGASKWDILKIYLWEIVIISGIALAIGPLLGLLICTMIGSSSGFLEFVGRKALPIKINSQILSYALVAQGIFFVTMIIPVLIYSRVGIVEHKQKAKKKKKIFWQRMWLDVVILLICTYWYYNYARNTQLIQGQSMDPLLYLVATLFIIGIGLLFIRIYPWCIKLVYIIGKNKWSPTAYATLNHLSRMKGSEQFIMLFMIMAIAIGIVNANEARTLNTNRDRNIWCNTGAEVVVRPIWKDFNAFFSVKDMKGNETSIKRPDYWMGGNEYEYEQLEQVESITKVMTEKPERIMVDENMIEVPSTVMGIEPRSFGQVAWVDSKILPVSINEYLNILIQKQNAAFVSSKIKEYSDVEVGDSLRITFRDSKDEYLGEMKVVICGFIDYWPSLANKVYMPDNNNNDPYKDNIMIVCNASYLTNSLGTLRYNIWLKKAPGITDQELLDTIEEKEIEYKNISFATSQMIESRTDGLNMGVNGMLTLGFIVIIAITLIGFIIYWMISIKGRALQFGILRAMGLKQKQVIIMLGLEQLMISGIAVLIGVIIGGITSDLFIPLLYKTVSNVTEVYPFLRFYARLDYYRIYAYIIIILMSGLSIVIKGIRKMKLSQVIKLGEE
;
A
#
# COMPACT_ATOMS: atom_id res chain seq x y z
N MET A 1 18.41 -21.69 45.81
CA MET A 1 17.26 -21.62 44.85
C MET A 1 17.71 -21.87 43.42
N LEU A 2 18.66 -21.13 42.90
CA LEU A 2 19.11 -21.26 41.50
C LEU A 2 19.52 -22.68 41.12
N HIS A 3 20.29 -23.36 41.98
CA HIS A 3 20.70 -24.75 41.75
C HIS A 3 19.53 -25.76 41.69
N ILE A 4 18.47 -25.55 42.49
CA ILE A 4 17.28 -26.39 42.48
C ILE A 4 16.51 -26.17 41.16
N ILE A 5 16.42 -24.93 40.72
CA ILE A 5 15.74 -24.57 39.46
C ILE A 5 16.45 -25.18 38.23
N ILE A 6 17.80 -25.06 38.20
CA ILE A 6 18.61 -25.65 37.13
C ILE A 6 18.47 -27.17 37.10
N LYS A 7 18.49 -27.83 38.26
CA LYS A 7 18.32 -29.28 38.37
C LYS A 7 16.92 -29.74 37.95
N LYS A 8 15.88 -28.92 38.28
CA LYS A 8 14.50 -29.16 37.83
C LYS A 8 14.37 -28.99 36.32
N MET A 9 14.97 -27.93 35.75
CA MET A 9 15.02 -27.73 34.31
C MET A 9 15.75 -28.86 33.59
N GLN A 10 16.79 -29.43 34.18
CA GLN A 10 17.52 -30.58 33.67
C GLN A 10 16.72 -31.89 33.76
N SER A 11 15.84 -32.07 34.77
CA SER A 11 14.95 -33.23 34.89
C SER A 11 13.88 -33.23 33.80
N ASN A 12 13.27 -32.08 33.50
CA ASN A 12 12.19 -31.92 32.53
C ASN A 12 12.62 -31.19 31.24
N LYS A 13 13.83 -31.52 30.72
CA LYS A 13 14.50 -30.81 29.59
C LYS A 13 13.58 -30.52 28.41
N THR A 14 12.79 -31.47 27.96
CA THR A 14 11.94 -31.33 26.77
C THR A 14 10.86 -30.26 26.93
N LEU A 15 10.19 -30.22 28.08
CA LEU A 15 9.15 -29.21 28.35
C LEU A 15 9.72 -27.79 28.45
N PHE A 16 10.88 -27.65 29.14
CA PHE A 16 11.54 -26.36 29.25
C PHE A 16 12.10 -25.86 27.91
N ILE A 17 12.70 -26.74 27.09
CA ILE A 17 13.13 -26.38 25.72
C ILE A 17 11.94 -25.84 24.91
N CYS A 18 10.79 -26.50 25.01
CA CYS A 18 9.59 -26.06 24.30
C CYS A 18 9.05 -24.71 24.79
N LEU A 19 9.12 -24.44 26.12
CA LEU A 19 8.81 -23.10 26.64
C LEU A 19 9.78 -22.03 26.16
N ILE A 20 11.06 -22.34 26.14
CA ILE A 20 12.10 -21.43 25.63
C ILE A 20 11.84 -21.12 24.17
N ILE A 21 11.54 -22.14 23.33
CA ILE A 21 11.19 -21.94 21.92
C ILE A 21 9.94 -21.04 21.80
N GLY A 22 8.90 -21.30 22.59
CA GLY A 22 7.69 -20.45 22.60
C GLY A 22 7.99 -18.99 22.97
N ALA A 23 8.78 -18.75 24.02
CA ALA A 23 9.18 -17.42 24.44
C ALA A 23 10.02 -16.69 23.38
N ILE A 24 10.98 -17.40 22.76
CA ILE A 24 11.79 -16.87 21.67
C ILE A 24 10.92 -16.50 20.46
N LEU A 25 9.97 -17.36 20.06
CA LEU A 25 9.08 -17.10 18.93
C LEU A 25 8.16 -15.90 19.17
N VAL A 26 7.59 -15.76 20.39
CA VAL A 26 6.79 -14.57 20.73
C VAL A 26 7.63 -13.30 20.62
N THR A 27 8.85 -13.34 21.19
CA THR A 27 9.76 -12.19 21.15
C THR A 27 10.18 -11.86 19.73
N ALA A 28 10.53 -12.87 18.93
CA ALA A 28 10.96 -12.70 17.55
C ALA A 28 9.84 -12.12 16.67
N LEU A 29 8.61 -12.62 16.79
CA LEU A 29 7.45 -12.11 16.04
C LEU A 29 7.12 -10.67 16.41
N ILE A 30 7.09 -10.32 17.69
CA ILE A 30 6.79 -8.96 18.13
C ILE A 30 7.93 -8.00 17.72
N CYS A 31 9.19 -8.42 17.81
CA CYS A 31 10.33 -7.62 17.36
C CYS A 31 10.42 -7.48 15.83
N SER A 32 9.87 -8.43 15.08
CA SER A 32 9.83 -8.32 13.62
C SER A 32 8.95 -7.15 13.11
N ILE A 33 7.98 -6.69 13.91
CA ILE A 33 7.08 -5.58 13.53
C ILE A 33 7.86 -4.28 13.32
N PRO A 34 8.58 -3.73 14.31
CA PRO A 34 9.34 -2.49 14.13
C PRO A 34 10.52 -2.65 13.16
N LEU A 35 11.13 -3.85 13.08
CA LEU A 35 12.22 -4.14 12.15
C LEU A 35 11.72 -4.08 10.70
N TYR A 36 10.62 -4.77 10.40
CA TYR A 36 10.05 -4.77 9.06
C TYR A 36 9.50 -3.39 8.67
N SER A 37 8.74 -2.77 9.58
CA SER A 37 8.20 -1.43 9.39
C SER A 37 9.30 -0.43 9.03
N SER A 38 10.44 -0.44 9.72
CA SER A 38 11.54 0.48 9.43
C SER A 38 12.15 0.29 8.05
N GLY A 39 12.36 -0.96 7.63
CA GLY A 39 12.90 -1.30 6.31
C GLY A 39 11.92 -1.00 5.16
N ALA A 40 10.66 -1.42 5.32
CA ALA A 40 9.60 -1.19 4.34
C ALA A 40 9.29 0.31 4.18
N SER A 41 9.19 1.03 5.29
CA SER A 41 8.94 2.46 5.32
C SER A 41 10.03 3.27 4.62
N THR A 42 11.30 2.88 4.80
CA THR A 42 12.42 3.53 4.09
C THR A 42 12.31 3.33 2.57
N ASN A 43 11.96 2.12 2.13
CA ASN A 43 11.81 1.84 0.70
C ASN A 43 10.59 2.56 0.08
N ILE A 44 9.45 2.58 0.78
CA ILE A 44 8.25 3.30 0.34
C ILE A 44 8.56 4.78 0.18
N LEU A 45 9.22 5.39 1.17
CA LEU A 45 9.57 6.81 1.15
C LEU A 45 10.50 7.15 -0.02
N LYS A 46 11.57 6.38 -0.22
CA LYS A 46 12.51 6.60 -1.33
C LYS A 46 11.82 6.48 -2.67
N ARG A 47 11.00 5.44 -2.86
CA ARG A 47 10.26 5.23 -4.10
C ARG A 47 9.25 6.35 -4.37
N ASP A 48 8.45 6.72 -3.37
CA ASP A 48 7.45 7.76 -3.52
C ASP A 48 8.09 9.13 -3.83
N LEU A 49 9.31 9.41 -3.31
CA LEU A 49 10.08 10.59 -3.65
C LEU A 49 10.67 10.51 -5.07
N GLU A 50 11.22 9.37 -5.48
CA GLU A 50 11.72 9.18 -6.86
C GLU A 50 10.61 9.29 -7.90
N GLN A 51 9.40 8.82 -7.60
CA GLN A 51 8.24 8.98 -8.47
C GLN A 51 7.86 10.44 -8.73
N ILE A 52 8.14 11.38 -7.82
CA ILE A 52 7.95 12.80 -8.09
C ILE A 52 8.80 13.22 -9.30
N LYS A 53 10.08 12.80 -9.32
CA LYS A 53 11.00 13.11 -10.42
C LYS A 53 10.51 12.53 -11.76
N ILE A 54 10.02 11.30 -11.74
CA ILE A 54 9.52 10.59 -12.94
C ILE A 54 8.22 11.21 -13.44
N ASN A 55 7.26 11.46 -12.55
CA ASN A 55 5.90 11.87 -12.93
C ASN A 55 5.79 13.36 -13.25
N THR A 56 6.57 14.21 -12.60
CA THR A 56 6.48 15.69 -12.72
C THR A 56 7.71 16.33 -13.33
N GLY A 57 8.82 15.59 -13.43
CA GLY A 57 10.13 16.15 -13.81
C GLY A 57 10.76 17.09 -12.77
N ALA A 58 10.04 17.36 -11.66
CA ALA A 58 10.51 18.27 -10.61
C ALA A 58 11.53 17.61 -9.69
N PHE A 59 12.39 18.42 -9.06
CA PHE A 59 13.37 17.94 -8.08
C PHE A 59 12.66 17.56 -6.76
N PRO A 60 12.74 16.30 -6.30
CA PRO A 60 11.94 15.83 -5.18
C PRO A 60 12.27 16.50 -3.83
N GLY A 61 13.51 16.99 -3.67
CA GLY A 61 13.99 17.61 -2.43
C GLY A 61 13.83 19.14 -2.38
N GLU A 62 13.02 19.73 -3.26
CA GLU A 62 12.90 21.19 -3.35
C GLU A 62 12.00 21.78 -2.29
N VAL A 63 12.45 22.90 -1.70
CA VAL A 63 11.66 23.86 -0.93
C VAL A 63 11.76 25.22 -1.63
N LEU A 64 10.62 25.72 -2.09
CA LEU A 64 10.47 27.06 -2.67
C LEU A 64 9.82 27.98 -1.65
N ALA A 65 10.54 29.04 -1.26
CA ALA A 65 9.99 30.14 -0.43
C ALA A 65 9.92 31.40 -1.29
N GLU A 66 8.70 31.94 -1.42
CA GLU A 66 8.38 33.15 -2.16
C GLU A 66 8.07 34.29 -1.17
N TYR A 67 8.83 35.36 -1.25
CA TYR A 67 8.67 36.57 -0.44
C TYR A 67 8.22 37.73 -1.36
N PRO A 68 6.93 38.06 -1.45
CA PRO A 68 6.43 39.17 -2.23
C PRO A 68 6.63 40.48 -1.44
N VAL A 69 7.22 41.48 -2.08
CA VAL A 69 7.52 42.77 -1.46
C VAL A 69 6.50 43.84 -1.86
N SER A 70 5.89 43.71 -3.03
CA SER A 70 5.00 44.68 -3.67
C SER A 70 3.65 44.88 -3.00
N PHE A 71 3.24 44.03 -2.02
CA PHE A 71 1.93 44.08 -1.39
C PHE A 71 1.89 44.86 -0.07
N GLU A 72 3.01 45.40 0.42
CA GLU A 72 2.98 46.29 1.56
C GLU A 72 2.62 47.72 1.13
N LYS A 73 1.49 48.18 1.60
CA LYS A 73 0.90 49.55 1.31
C LYS A 73 1.74 50.71 1.80
N SER A 74 2.88 50.52 2.41
CA SER A 74 3.74 51.57 2.96
C SER A 74 5.21 51.31 2.70
N GLY A 75 5.73 51.86 1.59
CA GLY A 75 7.15 51.96 1.28
C GLY A 75 7.89 50.62 1.37
N GLY A 76 8.26 50.02 0.18
CA GLY A 76 8.81 48.69 0.05
C GLY A 76 9.77 48.31 1.17
N ILE A 77 9.74 47.03 1.55
CA ILE A 77 10.70 46.49 2.52
C ILE A 77 12.10 46.64 1.91
N PRO A 78 13.04 47.36 2.56
CA PRO A 78 14.39 47.46 2.05
C PRO A 78 14.99 46.06 1.88
N LEU A 79 15.77 45.89 0.81
CA LEU A 79 16.45 44.62 0.52
C LEU A 79 17.26 44.12 1.72
N ASP A 80 17.74 45.00 2.60
CA ASP A 80 18.44 44.67 3.84
C ASP A 80 17.57 43.88 4.83
N LYS A 81 16.27 44.17 4.91
CA LYS A 81 15.33 43.39 5.75
C LYS A 81 15.12 41.98 5.20
N VAL A 82 15.06 41.85 3.89
CA VAL A 82 14.99 40.55 3.21
C VAL A 82 16.27 39.76 3.46
N ASN A 83 17.43 40.36 3.33
CA ASN A 83 18.72 39.75 3.62
C ASN A 83 18.86 39.36 5.09
N SER A 84 18.35 40.19 6.03
CA SER A 84 18.36 39.85 7.46
C SER A 84 17.44 38.64 7.77
N PHE A 85 16.33 38.47 7.04
CA PHE A 85 15.47 37.29 7.16
C PHE A 85 16.21 36.06 6.63
N GLU A 86 16.88 36.17 5.51
CA GLU A 86 17.68 35.08 4.96
C GLU A 86 18.73 34.58 5.94
N GLU A 87 19.52 35.50 6.52
CA GLU A 87 20.56 35.14 7.48
C GLU A 87 20.03 34.48 8.76
N LYS A 88 18.92 34.99 9.29
CA LYS A 88 18.37 34.49 10.55
C LYS A 88 17.47 33.25 10.37
N GLU A 89 16.56 33.26 9.40
CA GLU A 89 15.54 32.22 9.32
C GLU A 89 15.84 31.18 8.25
N ILE A 90 16.21 31.58 7.03
CA ILE A 90 16.51 30.62 5.95
C ILE A 90 17.76 29.80 6.26
N LYS A 91 18.82 30.46 6.74
CA LYS A 91 20.07 29.78 7.12
C LYS A 91 19.86 28.83 8.30
N ALA A 92 19.09 29.25 9.32
CA ALA A 92 18.72 28.41 10.44
C ALA A 92 17.80 27.24 10.02
N PHE A 93 16.89 27.46 9.07
CA PHE A 93 16.05 26.41 8.50
C PHE A 93 16.88 25.33 7.81
N LYS A 94 17.85 25.73 6.96
CA LYS A 94 18.77 24.79 6.29
C LYS A 94 19.51 23.91 7.31
N GLN A 95 19.95 24.47 8.43
CA GLN A 95 20.64 23.71 9.49
C GLN A 95 19.68 22.78 10.26
N ARG A 96 18.47 23.28 10.60
CA ARG A 96 17.48 22.49 11.34
C ARG A 96 16.86 21.32 10.55
N MET A 97 16.84 21.43 9.21
CA MET A 97 16.41 20.32 8.36
C MET A 97 17.29 19.07 8.50
N GLY A 98 18.55 19.22 8.91
CA GLY A 98 19.46 18.09 9.14
C GLY A 98 19.82 17.31 7.86
N LEU A 99 19.53 17.86 6.69
CA LEU A 99 19.80 17.28 5.38
C LEU A 99 20.86 18.09 4.63
N PRO A 100 21.75 17.45 3.86
CA PRO A 100 22.69 18.16 2.98
C PRO A 100 21.94 18.99 1.96
N VAL A 101 22.35 20.25 1.79
CA VAL A 101 21.85 21.12 0.74
C VAL A 101 22.69 20.86 -0.51
N ILE A 102 22.05 20.38 -1.58
CA ILE A 102 22.69 20.12 -2.89
C ILE A 102 22.58 21.35 -3.79
N LEU A 103 21.40 22.01 -3.75
CA LEU A 103 21.10 23.15 -4.60
C LEU A 103 20.63 24.31 -3.73
N ASP A 104 21.17 25.48 -4.00
CA ASP A 104 20.85 26.74 -3.28
C ASP A 104 20.75 27.87 -4.28
N LYS A 105 19.53 28.18 -4.70
CA LYS A 105 19.26 29.18 -5.73
C LYS A 105 18.47 30.33 -5.15
N LYS A 106 19.01 31.52 -5.21
CA LYS A 106 18.32 32.76 -4.85
C LYS A 106 18.04 33.56 -6.11
N SER A 107 16.77 33.91 -6.31
CA SER A 107 16.31 34.68 -7.46
C SER A 107 15.56 35.94 -6.99
N ILE A 108 15.77 37.02 -7.67
CA ILE A 108 15.11 38.29 -7.41
C ILE A 108 14.41 38.74 -8.69
N SER A 109 13.18 39.19 -8.59
CA SER A 109 12.43 39.78 -9.69
C SER A 109 11.99 41.20 -9.38
N THR A 110 11.97 42.03 -10.37
CA THR A 110 11.36 43.37 -10.27
C THR A 110 9.90 43.31 -10.58
N CYS A 111 9.16 44.40 -10.24
CA CYS A 111 7.82 44.63 -10.78
C CYS A 111 7.87 44.67 -12.32
N ASN A 112 6.69 44.60 -12.96
CA ASN A 112 6.60 44.70 -14.41
C ASN A 112 7.26 45.99 -14.88
N THR A 113 8.10 45.87 -15.89
CA THR A 113 8.80 46.97 -16.57
C THR A 113 8.39 47.01 -18.03
N ASP A 114 8.45 48.17 -18.63
CA ASP A 114 8.19 48.39 -20.04
C ASP A 114 9.48 48.75 -20.75
N LEU A 115 9.78 48.03 -21.82
CA LEU A 115 10.90 48.35 -22.73
C LEU A 115 10.36 49.12 -23.92
N TYR A 116 11.04 50.16 -24.27
CA TYR A 116 10.74 50.98 -25.43
C TYR A 116 11.95 51.08 -26.37
N LYS A 117 11.74 50.76 -27.65
CA LYS A 117 12.78 51.02 -28.68
C LYS A 117 13.05 52.50 -28.79
N LEU A 118 14.34 52.88 -28.77
CA LEU A 118 14.75 54.28 -28.91
C LEU A 118 14.55 54.84 -30.32
N THR A 119 14.40 53.96 -31.33
CA THR A 119 14.03 54.33 -32.72
C THR A 119 12.52 54.61 -32.79
N LYS A 120 12.15 55.83 -33.19
CA LYS A 120 10.75 56.23 -33.38
C LYS A 120 10.10 55.49 -34.54
N LEU A 121 8.91 54.91 -34.31
CA LEU A 121 8.08 54.43 -35.40
C LEU A 121 7.52 55.61 -36.22
N ASP A 122 7.52 55.47 -37.54
CA ASP A 122 7.16 56.50 -38.49
C ASP A 122 5.91 57.32 -38.17
N SER A 123 5.97 58.65 -38.44
CA SER A 123 4.90 59.64 -38.50
C SER A 123 4.08 60.00 -37.25
N GLN A 124 4.06 59.24 -36.16
CA GLN A 124 3.23 59.55 -34.96
C GLN A 124 3.96 59.68 -33.63
N LYS A 125 5.30 59.69 -33.52
CA LYS A 125 6.06 59.72 -32.27
C LYS A 125 5.64 58.60 -31.26
N ASN A 126 5.20 57.44 -31.73
CA ASN A 126 4.88 56.29 -30.92
C ASN A 126 6.09 55.39 -30.78
N TYR A 127 6.35 54.84 -29.57
CA TYR A 127 7.41 53.90 -29.29
C TYR A 127 6.79 52.53 -29.07
N MET A 128 7.44 51.47 -29.58
CA MET A 128 7.00 50.12 -29.37
C MET A 128 7.20 49.71 -27.92
N ARG A 129 6.16 49.22 -27.27
CA ARG A 129 6.17 48.78 -25.86
C ARG A 129 6.29 47.28 -25.76
N LEU A 130 7.25 46.82 -24.96
CA LEU A 130 7.47 45.40 -24.64
C LEU A 130 7.46 45.27 -23.10
N ALA A 131 6.44 44.62 -22.54
CA ALA A 131 6.30 44.49 -21.09
C ALA A 131 7.03 43.23 -20.61
N ASP A 132 7.93 43.35 -19.64
CA ASP A 132 8.56 42.23 -18.96
C ASP A 132 9.17 42.60 -17.60
N LYS A 133 9.78 41.63 -16.91
CA LYS A 133 10.43 41.77 -15.60
C LYS A 133 11.93 41.59 -15.73
N LEU A 134 12.70 42.36 -14.96
CA LEU A 134 14.10 42.04 -14.76
C LEU A 134 14.22 40.90 -13.74
N TRP A 135 15.07 39.97 -14.05
CA TRP A 135 15.39 38.84 -13.18
C TRP A 135 16.91 38.78 -12.93
N ALA A 136 17.28 38.53 -11.71
CA ALA A 136 18.65 38.22 -11.37
C ALA A 136 18.70 36.97 -10.50
N ILE A 137 19.58 36.04 -10.85
CA ILE A 137 19.76 34.77 -10.15
C ILE A 137 21.23 34.70 -9.75
N LYS A 138 21.47 34.36 -8.48
CA LYS A 138 22.82 34.21 -7.96
C LYS A 138 23.49 32.98 -8.60
N ASP A 139 24.77 33.16 -9.05
CA ASP A 139 25.57 32.09 -9.68
C ASP A 139 24.99 31.51 -10.99
N PHE A 140 24.10 32.25 -11.67
CA PHE A 140 23.38 31.82 -12.88
C PHE A 140 24.33 31.48 -14.04
N GLU A 141 25.43 32.18 -14.14
CA GLU A 141 26.43 32.10 -15.22
C GLU A 141 27.03 30.70 -15.38
N LYS A 142 27.04 29.91 -14.29
CA LYS A 142 27.63 28.56 -14.26
C LYS A 142 26.78 27.50 -14.95
N HIS A 143 25.51 27.82 -15.22
CA HIS A 143 24.50 26.84 -15.68
C HIS A 143 23.93 27.14 -17.07
N ILE A 144 24.50 28.16 -17.74
CA ILE A 144 24.08 28.59 -19.07
C ILE A 144 25.24 28.59 -20.06
N LYS A 145 24.88 28.43 -21.33
CA LYS A 145 25.78 28.59 -22.46
C LYS A 145 25.34 29.77 -23.31
N ILE A 146 26.26 30.69 -23.63
CA ILE A 146 25.97 31.79 -24.57
C ILE A 146 26.03 31.22 -25.98
N VAL A 147 24.91 31.40 -26.72
CA VAL A 147 24.74 30.95 -28.12
C VAL A 147 25.19 32.05 -29.07
N GLU A 148 24.81 33.30 -28.80
CA GLU A 148 25.18 34.47 -29.59
C GLU A 148 25.54 35.64 -28.67
N GLY A 149 26.50 36.44 -29.06
CA GLY A 149 26.95 37.59 -28.30
C GLY A 149 27.92 37.24 -27.17
N ARG A 150 27.80 37.88 -26.02
CA ARG A 150 28.63 37.64 -24.84
C ARG A 150 27.82 37.74 -23.53
N MET A 151 28.46 37.32 -22.44
CA MET A 151 27.92 37.50 -21.10
C MET A 151 27.89 38.96 -20.67
N TYR A 152 26.91 39.34 -19.85
CA TYR A 152 26.85 40.67 -19.25
C TYR A 152 28.07 40.95 -18.35
N ARG A 153 28.47 42.21 -18.19
CA ARG A 153 29.49 42.63 -17.23
C ARG A 153 28.88 42.95 -15.88
N GLU A 154 29.69 42.77 -14.82
CA GLU A 154 29.29 43.08 -13.47
C GLU A 154 29.25 44.58 -13.14
N GLU A 155 29.83 45.43 -14.00
CA GLU A 155 29.85 46.88 -13.87
C GLU A 155 29.41 47.52 -15.18
N SER A 156 28.55 48.52 -15.07
CA SER A 156 28.09 49.28 -16.25
C SER A 156 29.18 50.18 -16.78
N ALA A 157 29.81 49.82 -17.91
CA ALA A 157 30.93 50.59 -18.49
C ALA A 157 30.50 51.93 -19.13
N ASP A 158 29.26 52.02 -19.66
CA ASP A 158 28.76 53.19 -20.43
C ASP A 158 27.45 53.76 -19.83
N GLY A 159 27.13 53.47 -18.58
CA GLY A 159 25.86 53.85 -17.97
C GLY A 159 24.64 53.14 -18.56
N SER A 160 24.84 52.10 -19.38
CA SER A 160 23.80 51.21 -19.90
C SER A 160 23.80 49.87 -19.17
N LEU A 161 22.63 49.38 -18.78
CA LEU A 161 22.44 48.07 -18.14
C LEU A 161 22.58 46.97 -19.20
N GLU A 162 23.58 46.10 -19.03
CA GLU A 162 23.76 44.94 -19.93
C GLU A 162 22.85 43.77 -19.51
N VAL A 163 22.12 43.20 -20.50
CA VAL A 163 21.17 42.11 -20.25
C VAL A 163 21.38 40.99 -21.27
N ILE A 164 20.94 39.77 -20.86
CA ILE A 164 20.89 38.62 -21.76
C ILE A 164 19.47 38.03 -21.77
N LEU A 165 19.09 37.43 -22.89
CA LEU A 165 17.81 36.80 -23.08
C LEU A 165 17.96 35.32 -23.39
N SER A 166 17.01 34.51 -22.95
CA SER A 166 16.90 33.13 -23.44
C SER A 166 16.54 33.14 -24.94
N LYS A 167 16.97 32.15 -25.69
CA LYS A 167 16.63 31.99 -27.11
C LYS A 167 15.09 32.03 -27.32
N ARG A 168 14.31 31.50 -26.38
CA ARG A 168 12.85 31.57 -26.39
C ARG A 168 12.32 32.99 -26.12
N ALA A 169 12.94 33.73 -25.21
CA ALA A 169 12.57 35.12 -24.96
C ALA A 169 12.94 36.00 -26.15
N TYR A 170 14.11 35.78 -26.73
CA TYR A 170 14.61 36.50 -27.92
C TYR A 170 13.64 36.34 -29.10
N SER A 171 13.12 35.14 -29.38
CA SER A 171 12.14 34.91 -30.46
C SER A 171 10.80 35.59 -30.26
N LYS A 172 10.49 36.02 -29.02
CA LYS A 172 9.19 36.67 -28.69
C LYS A 172 9.32 38.18 -28.49
N LEU A 173 10.48 38.63 -28.09
CA LEU A 173 10.79 40.05 -27.89
C LEU A 173 11.44 40.56 -29.18
N ASP A 174 10.82 41.53 -29.83
CA ASP A 174 11.34 42.16 -31.04
C ASP A 174 12.49 43.13 -30.71
N VAL A 175 13.60 42.54 -30.21
CA VAL A 175 14.83 43.28 -29.85
C VAL A 175 16.02 42.56 -30.49
N THR A 176 16.90 43.30 -31.14
CA THR A 176 18.09 42.75 -31.83
C THR A 176 19.33 42.78 -30.92
N LEU A 177 20.28 41.85 -31.15
CA LEU A 177 21.53 41.82 -30.40
C LEU A 177 22.31 43.14 -30.60
N GLY A 178 22.73 43.76 -29.48
CA GLY A 178 23.41 45.07 -29.47
C GLY A 178 22.47 46.29 -29.45
N GLU A 179 21.18 46.10 -29.59
CA GLU A 179 20.18 47.17 -29.55
C GLU A 179 20.08 47.78 -28.15
N GLU A 180 19.95 49.10 -28.09
CA GLU A 180 19.70 49.85 -26.87
C GLU A 180 18.22 50.19 -26.75
N VAL A 181 17.61 49.87 -25.61
CA VAL A 181 16.20 50.14 -25.32
C VAL A 181 16.05 50.92 -24.02
N ALA A 182 15.00 51.73 -23.92
CA ALA A 182 14.69 52.44 -22.69
C ALA A 182 13.83 51.56 -21.78
N LEU A 183 14.22 51.37 -20.53
CA LEU A 183 13.48 50.64 -19.50
C LEU A 183 12.80 51.61 -18.54
N LEU A 184 11.49 51.43 -18.35
CA LEU A 184 10.66 52.23 -17.46
C LEU A 184 9.79 51.30 -16.58
N GLN A 185 9.34 51.78 -15.47
CA GLN A 185 8.34 51.05 -14.67
C GLN A 185 7.00 51.01 -15.42
N HIS A 186 6.31 49.86 -15.30
CA HIS A 186 5.00 49.69 -15.96
C HIS A 186 4.00 50.79 -15.52
N GLY A 187 3.43 51.47 -16.51
CA GLY A 187 2.44 52.54 -16.26
C GLY A 187 3.03 53.93 -16.10
N GLU A 188 4.36 54.14 -16.04
CA GLU A 188 4.96 55.45 -16.00
C GLU A 188 4.81 56.21 -17.32
N TRP A 189 4.73 55.50 -18.42
CA TRP A 189 4.60 56.05 -19.76
C TRP A 189 3.88 55.08 -20.71
N TYR A 190 3.19 55.59 -21.71
CA TYR A 190 2.38 54.77 -22.62
C TYR A 190 2.90 54.79 -24.07
N GLY A 191 4.14 55.16 -24.29
CA GLY A 191 4.77 55.12 -25.61
C GLY A 191 4.39 56.30 -26.52
N LYS A 192 3.64 57.28 -26.03
CA LYS A 192 3.20 58.47 -26.81
C LYS A 192 3.90 59.73 -26.34
N GLY A 193 4.39 60.53 -27.30
CA GLY A 193 5.09 61.81 -26.97
C GLY A 193 6.61 61.65 -26.83
N GLU A 194 7.21 62.54 -26.01
CA GLU A 194 8.65 62.46 -25.72
C GLU A 194 8.93 61.47 -24.57
N LEU A 195 10.06 60.79 -24.64
CA LEU A 195 10.51 59.89 -23.55
C LEU A 195 10.71 60.66 -22.27
N PRO A 196 10.29 60.10 -21.10
CA PRO A 196 10.57 60.69 -19.79
C PRO A 196 12.07 60.95 -19.64
N LYS A 197 12.44 62.08 -18.98
CA LYS A 197 13.85 62.46 -18.76
C LYS A 197 14.65 61.46 -17.94
N LYS A 198 13.97 60.58 -17.15
CA LYS A 198 14.60 59.53 -16.36
C LYS A 198 14.15 58.16 -16.89
N TYR A 199 15.06 57.42 -17.52
CA TYR A 199 14.88 56.02 -17.89
C TYR A 199 16.24 55.33 -17.76
N ILE A 200 16.21 54.01 -17.62
CA ILE A 200 17.42 53.18 -17.62
C ILE A 200 17.66 52.69 -19.04
N LYS A 201 18.85 52.96 -19.56
CA LYS A 201 19.28 52.39 -20.86
C LYS A 201 19.66 50.93 -20.66
N VAL A 202 19.04 50.03 -21.44
CA VAL A 202 19.29 48.59 -21.41
C VAL A 202 19.88 48.19 -22.76
N LYS A 203 20.97 47.43 -22.77
CA LYS A 203 21.61 46.90 -23.96
C LYS A 203 21.57 45.38 -23.96
N LEU A 204 21.02 44.78 -25.02
CA LEU A 204 21.06 43.34 -25.20
C LEU A 204 22.45 42.90 -25.69
N VAL A 205 23.19 42.17 -24.84
CA VAL A 205 24.57 41.75 -25.14
C VAL A 205 24.75 40.28 -25.46
N GLY A 206 23.78 39.42 -25.13
CA GLY A 206 23.87 37.99 -25.40
C GLY A 206 22.57 37.21 -25.33
N ILE A 207 22.58 36.09 -26.00
CA ILE A 207 21.50 35.10 -26.03
C ILE A 207 22.04 33.82 -25.44
N TYR A 208 21.27 33.22 -24.49
CA TYR A 208 21.69 32.02 -23.78
C TYR A 208 20.72 30.85 -23.97
N GLU A 209 21.26 29.66 -23.85
CA GLU A 209 20.53 28.38 -23.66
C GLU A 209 21.01 27.70 -22.39
N MET A 210 20.25 26.70 -21.93
CA MET A 210 20.65 25.84 -20.80
C MET A 210 21.87 25.03 -21.23
N ASP A 211 22.92 24.97 -20.38
CA ASP A 211 24.11 24.20 -20.69
C ASP A 211 23.81 22.70 -20.72
N ASN A 212 23.11 22.22 -19.70
CA ASN A 212 22.63 20.85 -19.61
C ASN A 212 21.18 20.83 -19.12
N PRO A 213 20.18 20.59 -20.01
CA PRO A 213 18.76 20.52 -19.60
C PRO A 213 18.44 19.41 -18.59
N ALA A 214 19.28 18.37 -18.48
CA ALA A 214 19.13 17.28 -17.54
C ALA A 214 19.67 17.58 -16.14
N ASP A 215 20.36 18.71 -15.95
CA ASP A 215 20.88 19.15 -14.66
C ASP A 215 19.72 19.37 -13.65
N ASP A 216 19.87 18.87 -12.44
CA ASP A 216 18.93 19.05 -11.35
C ASP A 216 18.67 20.53 -11.00
N TYR A 217 19.61 21.43 -11.34
CA TYR A 217 19.43 22.88 -11.21
C TYR A 217 18.22 23.39 -12.02
N TRP A 218 17.96 22.83 -13.21
CA TRP A 218 16.84 23.20 -14.08
C TRP A 218 15.54 22.46 -13.73
N ARG A 219 15.63 21.40 -12.92
CA ARG A 219 14.48 20.64 -12.40
C ARG A 219 13.85 21.27 -11.17
N LEU A 220 14.49 22.29 -10.57
CA LEU A 220 13.82 23.12 -9.58
C LEU A 220 12.59 23.79 -10.22
N SER A 221 11.56 24.07 -9.42
CA SER A 221 10.29 24.66 -9.87
C SER A 221 10.57 25.80 -10.87
N GLN A 222 10.00 25.65 -12.06
CA GLN A 222 10.17 26.63 -13.12
C GLN A 222 9.42 27.90 -12.71
N LEU A 223 10.16 28.87 -12.21
CA LEU A 223 9.70 30.25 -12.20
C LEU A 223 9.57 30.68 -13.65
N ASP A 224 8.63 31.55 -13.99
CA ASP A 224 8.36 31.92 -15.38
C ASP A 224 9.50 32.78 -15.97
N TYR A 225 10.62 32.13 -16.23
CA TYR A 225 11.78 32.76 -16.90
C TYR A 225 11.62 32.85 -18.43
N GLY A 226 10.51 32.36 -18.97
CA GLY A 226 10.35 32.19 -20.41
C GLY A 226 10.37 33.47 -21.22
N LYS A 227 10.13 34.62 -20.56
CA LYS A 227 10.25 35.98 -21.13
C LYS A 227 11.18 36.87 -20.29
N ALA A 228 11.92 36.25 -19.33
CA ALA A 228 12.72 36.98 -18.37
C ALA A 228 13.92 37.68 -19.02
N ILE A 229 14.11 38.93 -18.67
CA ILE A 229 15.30 39.72 -18.98
C ILE A 229 16.30 39.48 -17.87
N MET A 230 17.37 38.75 -18.15
CA MET A 230 18.37 38.40 -17.15
C MET A 230 19.44 39.48 -17.04
N VAL A 231 19.70 39.90 -15.80
CA VAL A 231 20.69 40.92 -15.44
C VAL A 231 21.63 40.37 -14.35
N SER A 232 22.86 40.97 -14.25
CA SER A 232 23.79 40.62 -13.18
C SER A 232 23.13 40.79 -11.79
N TYR A 233 23.29 39.77 -10.94
CA TYR A 233 22.78 39.81 -9.56
C TYR A 233 23.36 41.01 -8.78
N LYS A 234 24.64 41.31 -8.96
CA LYS A 234 25.32 42.41 -8.30
C LYS A 234 24.76 43.76 -8.75
N VAL A 235 24.63 43.97 -10.08
CA VAL A 235 24.10 45.23 -10.64
C VAL A 235 22.65 45.46 -10.20
N LEU A 236 21.81 44.43 -10.22
CA LEU A 236 20.42 44.57 -9.75
C LEU A 236 20.36 44.97 -8.28
N THR A 237 21.13 44.30 -7.39
CA THR A 237 21.05 44.51 -5.96
C THR A 237 21.79 45.72 -5.45
N GLU A 238 22.94 46.04 -6.04
CA GLU A 238 23.83 47.11 -5.54
C GLU A 238 23.60 48.46 -6.21
N GLU A 239 23.16 48.48 -7.47
CA GLU A 239 22.93 49.69 -8.23
C GLU A 239 21.43 49.99 -8.38
N ILE A 240 20.66 49.10 -9.04
CA ILE A 240 19.27 49.40 -9.42
C ILE A 240 18.36 49.45 -8.21
N LEU A 241 18.34 48.45 -7.36
CA LEU A 241 17.44 48.40 -6.19
C LEU A 241 17.85 49.38 -5.09
N LYS A 242 19.09 49.88 -5.06
CA LYS A 242 19.46 51.01 -4.17
C LYS A 242 18.88 52.31 -4.69
N GLN A 243 18.89 52.53 -6.01
CA GLN A 243 18.35 53.72 -6.64
C GLN A 243 16.83 53.71 -6.73
N TYR A 244 16.24 52.53 -6.96
CA TYR A 244 14.80 52.29 -7.13
C TYR A 244 14.29 51.19 -6.19
N PRO A 245 14.21 51.39 -4.87
CA PRO A 245 13.80 50.33 -3.91
C PRO A 245 12.43 49.77 -4.20
N ASN A 246 11.52 50.54 -4.74
CA ASN A 246 10.14 50.18 -5.07
C ASN A 246 10.01 49.23 -6.28
N TRP A 247 11.13 48.97 -7.00
CA TRP A 247 11.13 48.03 -8.14
C TRP A 247 11.19 46.59 -7.67
N LEU A 248 11.57 46.32 -6.44
CA LEU A 248 11.59 44.94 -5.90
C LEU A 248 10.18 44.39 -5.78
N ASP A 249 9.86 43.35 -6.53
CA ASP A 249 8.57 42.64 -6.48
C ASP A 249 8.65 41.40 -5.60
N LYS A 250 9.52 40.46 -5.94
CA LYS A 250 9.60 39.17 -5.24
C LYS A 250 11.03 38.68 -5.08
N VAL A 251 11.27 38.00 -3.96
CA VAL A 251 12.48 37.26 -3.71
C VAL A 251 12.14 35.78 -3.54
N TYR A 252 12.87 34.92 -4.21
CA TYR A 252 12.68 33.47 -4.18
C TYR A 252 13.92 32.80 -3.64
N TRP A 253 13.72 31.88 -2.69
CA TRP A 253 14.73 30.95 -2.26
C TRP A 253 14.28 29.55 -2.68
N GLN A 254 15.04 28.93 -3.57
CA GLN A 254 14.86 27.56 -4.02
C GLN A 254 15.99 26.71 -3.45
N ILE A 255 15.65 25.86 -2.50
CA ILE A 255 16.61 25.04 -1.75
C ILE A 255 16.37 23.59 -2.11
N GLY A 256 17.34 22.93 -2.70
CA GLY A 256 17.31 21.49 -2.99
C GLY A 256 18.07 20.71 -1.93
N PHE A 257 17.35 19.89 -1.15
CA PHE A 257 17.92 18.97 -0.16
C PHE A 257 18.17 17.59 -0.77
N ASP A 258 19.17 16.86 -0.26
CA ASP A 258 19.40 15.47 -0.65
C ASP A 258 18.28 14.57 -0.13
N TYR A 259 17.24 14.40 -0.94
CA TYR A 259 16.06 13.58 -0.59
C TYR A 259 16.41 12.10 -0.41
N LYS A 260 17.55 11.61 -0.96
CA LYS A 260 17.98 10.21 -0.82
C LYS A 260 18.43 9.88 0.60
N GLN A 261 18.81 10.90 1.38
CA GLN A 261 19.25 10.78 2.76
C GLN A 261 18.09 10.95 3.76
N ILE A 262 16.87 11.24 3.29
CA ILE A 262 15.70 11.34 4.19
C ILE A 262 15.42 9.97 4.80
N GLU A 263 15.52 9.88 6.12
CA GLU A 263 15.19 8.68 6.87
C GLU A 263 13.76 8.75 7.41
N PHE A 264 13.09 7.59 7.48
CA PHE A 264 11.69 7.49 7.87
C PHE A 264 11.37 8.16 9.21
N PHE A 265 12.26 8.09 10.19
CA PHE A 265 12.06 8.71 11.52
C PHE A 265 12.20 10.23 11.51
N GLN A 266 12.82 10.82 10.47
CA GLN A 266 13.01 12.27 10.34
C GLN A 266 11.79 12.96 9.69
N VAL A 267 10.88 12.21 9.07
CA VAL A 267 9.76 12.76 8.30
C VAL A 267 8.92 13.76 9.12
N LYS A 268 8.57 13.39 10.36
CA LYS A 268 7.82 14.28 11.28
C LYS A 268 8.57 15.56 11.61
N THR A 269 9.89 15.46 11.84
CA THR A 269 10.75 16.61 12.14
C THR A 269 10.89 17.51 10.92
N ILE A 270 11.13 16.94 9.74
CA ILE A 270 11.23 17.68 8.47
C ILE A 270 9.95 18.47 8.20
N ARG A 271 8.77 17.81 8.34
CA ARG A 271 7.49 18.49 8.17
C ARG A 271 7.22 19.56 9.23
N ALA A 272 7.61 19.34 10.47
CA ALA A 272 7.48 20.33 11.53
C ALA A 272 8.31 21.59 11.24
N GLU A 273 9.59 21.43 10.81
CA GLU A 273 10.45 22.56 10.47
C GLU A 273 9.98 23.27 9.18
N PHE A 274 9.47 22.54 8.18
CA PHE A 274 8.86 23.11 6.99
C PHE A 274 7.62 23.97 7.36
N ASN A 275 6.71 23.45 8.18
CA ASN A 275 5.53 24.20 8.62
C ASN A 275 5.90 25.41 9.48
N LYS A 276 6.97 25.34 10.26
CA LYS A 276 7.49 26.46 11.04
C LYS A 276 8.02 27.56 10.13
N LEU A 277 8.81 27.25 9.11
CA LEU A 277 9.26 28.23 8.11
C LEU A 277 8.06 28.87 7.42
N ARG A 278 7.07 28.07 7.02
CA ARG A 278 5.82 28.56 6.40
C ARG A 278 5.09 29.55 7.32
N GLY A 279 4.96 29.22 8.61
CA GLY A 279 4.34 30.11 9.61
C GLY A 279 5.15 31.38 9.86
N GLN A 280 6.48 31.28 9.94
CA GLN A 280 7.37 32.43 10.14
C GLN A 280 7.28 33.42 8.96
N LEU A 281 7.26 32.88 7.73
CA LEU A 281 7.16 33.70 6.53
C LEU A 281 5.78 34.37 6.42
N PHE A 282 4.71 33.58 6.65
CA PHE A 282 3.32 34.09 6.61
C PHE A 282 3.05 35.17 7.65
N ASN A 283 3.61 35.06 8.85
CA ASN A 283 3.48 36.08 9.90
C ASN A 283 4.16 37.40 9.53
N ARG A 284 5.17 37.36 8.65
CA ARG A 284 5.80 38.60 8.18
C ARG A 284 5.10 39.19 6.97
N VAL A 285 4.71 38.35 6.03
CA VAL A 285 4.04 38.75 4.79
C VAL A 285 2.92 37.77 4.48
N THR A 286 1.67 38.20 4.66
CA THR A 286 0.50 37.32 4.51
C THR A 286 0.30 36.76 3.10
N SER A 287 0.84 37.43 2.08
CA SER A 287 0.82 36.94 0.68
C SER A 287 2.00 36.03 0.31
N SER A 288 2.90 35.72 1.26
CA SER A 288 4.02 34.83 1.02
C SER A 288 3.56 33.38 0.79
N LYS A 289 4.32 32.66 -0.03
CA LYS A 289 4.07 31.23 -0.30
C LYS A 289 5.30 30.41 0.03
N VAL A 290 5.11 29.30 0.73
CA VAL A 290 6.13 28.29 0.92
C VAL A 290 5.57 26.97 0.45
N SER A 291 6.20 26.37 -0.52
CA SER A 291 5.84 25.05 -1.08
C SER A 291 7.04 24.13 -1.04
N ALA A 292 6.80 22.87 -0.87
CA ALA A 292 7.79 21.82 -1.01
C ALA A 292 7.23 20.72 -1.90
N THR A 293 8.04 20.24 -2.83
CA THR A 293 7.65 19.14 -3.74
C THR A 293 7.31 17.88 -2.95
N PHE A 294 8.00 17.66 -1.84
CA PHE A 294 7.84 16.50 -0.98
C PHE A 294 6.70 16.59 0.06
N ASP A 295 6.12 17.77 0.35
CA ASP A 295 5.19 17.92 1.49
C ASP A 295 3.96 17.02 1.39
N LYS A 296 3.33 16.96 0.21
CA LYS A 296 2.18 16.06 -0.02
C LYS A 296 2.59 14.60 0.09
N THR A 297 3.76 14.24 -0.42
CA THR A 297 4.29 12.88 -0.38
C THR A 297 4.63 12.46 1.04
N LEU A 298 5.29 13.32 1.83
CA LEU A 298 5.58 13.05 3.24
C LEU A 298 4.29 12.95 4.08
N LYS A 299 3.27 13.76 3.80
CA LYS A 299 1.96 13.64 4.46
C LYS A 299 1.28 12.30 4.17
N ASN A 300 1.27 11.90 2.90
CA ASN A 300 0.71 10.61 2.49
C ASN A 300 1.51 9.44 3.07
N TYR A 301 2.84 9.60 3.16
CA TYR A 301 3.73 8.62 3.76
C TYR A 301 3.40 8.36 5.25
N GLU A 302 3.15 9.39 6.06
CA GLU A 302 2.75 9.22 7.47
C GLU A 302 1.49 8.37 7.61
N ILE A 303 0.53 8.54 6.69
CA ILE A 303 -0.69 7.71 6.66
C ILE A 303 -0.36 6.27 6.27
N LYS A 304 0.45 6.08 5.22
CA LYS A 304 0.87 4.74 4.76
C LYS A 304 1.68 3.98 5.82
N GLU A 305 2.58 4.68 6.56
CA GLU A 305 3.35 4.09 7.65
C GLU A 305 2.44 3.57 8.77
N ALA A 306 1.49 4.41 9.21
CA ALA A 306 0.53 4.01 10.23
C ALA A 306 -0.33 2.82 9.78
N GLN A 307 -0.79 2.82 8.53
CA GLN A 307 -1.54 1.70 7.94
C GLN A 307 -0.69 0.42 7.90
N LEU A 308 0.58 0.51 7.51
CA LEU A 308 1.50 -0.63 7.45
C LEU A 308 1.69 -1.27 8.83
N VAL A 309 2.06 -0.49 9.83
CA VAL A 309 2.25 -0.99 11.21
C VAL A 309 0.98 -1.63 11.74
N PHE A 310 -0.16 -0.99 11.50
CA PHE A 310 -1.47 -1.45 11.92
C PHE A 310 -1.86 -2.77 11.23
N THR A 311 -1.67 -2.86 9.92
CA THR A 311 -1.92 -4.08 9.14
C THR A 311 -1.07 -5.26 9.63
N ILE A 312 0.20 -5.02 9.92
CA ILE A 312 1.09 -6.06 10.45
C ILE A 312 0.59 -6.59 11.80
N TRP A 313 0.20 -5.71 12.73
CA TRP A 313 -0.38 -6.11 14.03
C TRP A 313 -1.62 -6.99 13.87
N ILE A 314 -2.48 -6.64 12.92
CA ILE A 314 -3.69 -7.40 12.62
C ILE A 314 -3.34 -8.80 12.13
N LEU A 315 -2.46 -8.90 11.13
CA LEU A 315 -2.08 -10.17 10.52
C LEU A 315 -1.33 -11.11 11.49
N ILE A 316 -0.59 -10.54 12.45
CA ILE A 316 0.10 -11.32 13.48
C ILE A 316 -0.87 -11.79 14.58
N SER A 317 -2.00 -11.11 14.80
CA SER A 317 -2.90 -11.39 15.94
C SER A 317 -3.37 -12.85 16.04
N PRO A 318 -3.74 -13.57 14.97
CA PRO A 318 -4.10 -15.00 15.04
C PRO A 318 -2.93 -15.87 15.47
N VAL A 319 -1.73 -15.56 14.98
CA VAL A 319 -0.50 -16.29 15.31
C VAL A 319 -0.11 -16.08 16.77
N MET A 320 -0.24 -14.83 17.24
CA MET A 320 -0.01 -14.49 18.65
C MET A 320 -0.97 -15.21 19.58
N LEU A 321 -2.25 -15.28 19.21
CA LEU A 321 -3.25 -16.03 19.99
C LEU A 321 -2.91 -17.51 20.09
N MET A 322 -2.48 -18.11 18.97
CA MET A 322 -2.00 -19.51 18.94
C MET A 322 -0.77 -19.70 19.82
N LEU A 323 0.20 -18.78 19.81
CA LEU A 323 1.38 -18.81 20.67
C LEU A 323 1.00 -18.71 22.15
N ILE A 324 0.08 -17.81 22.49
CA ILE A 324 -0.43 -17.66 23.85
C ILE A 324 -1.07 -18.98 24.32
N LEU A 325 -1.93 -19.60 23.51
CA LEU A 325 -2.54 -20.88 23.82
C LEU A 325 -1.48 -21.98 23.97
N TYR A 326 -0.46 -22.00 23.11
CA TYR A 326 0.65 -22.95 23.20
C TYR A 326 1.42 -22.81 24.52
N ILE A 327 1.80 -21.59 24.89
CA ILE A 327 2.53 -21.32 26.14
C ILE A 327 1.67 -21.71 27.34
N CYS A 328 0.36 -21.36 27.34
CA CYS A 328 -0.57 -21.80 28.37
C CYS A 328 -0.63 -23.34 28.48
N MET A 329 -0.69 -24.04 27.35
CA MET A 329 -0.70 -25.51 27.32
C MET A 329 0.57 -26.08 27.94
N VAL A 330 1.74 -25.62 27.47
CA VAL A 330 3.03 -26.16 27.94
C VAL A 330 3.23 -25.82 29.43
N SER A 331 2.89 -24.60 29.86
CA SER A 331 2.91 -24.21 31.28
C SER A 331 2.00 -25.08 32.12
N GLN A 332 0.77 -25.35 31.67
CA GLN A 332 -0.16 -26.24 32.36
C GLN A 332 0.42 -27.66 32.48
N LEU A 333 1.04 -28.17 31.42
CA LEU A 333 1.65 -29.51 31.40
C LEU A 333 2.81 -29.61 32.38
N ILE A 334 3.66 -28.59 32.50
CA ILE A 334 4.75 -28.52 33.47
C ILE A 334 4.19 -28.57 34.91
N VAL A 335 3.18 -27.73 35.19
CA VAL A 335 2.60 -27.69 36.53
C VAL A 335 1.91 -29.00 36.90
N ILE A 336 1.30 -29.71 35.93
CA ILE A 336 0.71 -31.02 36.14
C ILE A 336 1.79 -32.08 36.44
N ASP A 337 2.92 -32.07 35.70
CA ASP A 337 4.05 -32.99 35.91
C ASP A 337 4.70 -32.76 37.30
N ASP A 338 4.82 -31.48 37.71
CA ASP A 338 5.41 -31.05 39.00
C ASP A 338 4.45 -31.23 40.20
N GLN A 339 3.18 -31.68 40.03
CA GLN A 339 2.20 -31.70 41.12
C GLN A 339 2.65 -32.52 42.34
N ASN A 340 3.34 -33.63 42.11
CA ASN A 340 3.87 -34.47 43.22
C ASN A 340 4.98 -33.72 44.01
N GLU A 341 5.83 -32.98 43.33
CA GLU A 341 6.90 -32.16 43.97
C GLU A 341 6.24 -31.00 44.75
N ILE A 342 5.28 -30.29 44.12
CA ILE A 342 4.53 -29.20 44.78
C ILE A 342 3.83 -29.72 46.06
N SER A 343 3.22 -30.92 45.95
CA SER A 343 2.57 -31.56 47.11
C SER A 343 3.55 -31.90 48.22
N GLY A 344 4.74 -32.42 47.87
CA GLY A 344 5.82 -32.70 48.81
C GLY A 344 6.40 -31.43 49.49
N LEU A 345 6.54 -30.33 48.76
CA LEU A 345 6.95 -29.04 49.29
C LEU A 345 5.89 -28.45 50.23
N LYS A 346 4.61 -28.53 49.89
CA LYS A 346 3.50 -28.08 50.75
C LYS A 346 3.41 -28.89 52.03
N SER A 347 3.61 -30.22 51.98
CA SER A 347 3.61 -31.07 53.18
C SER A 347 4.79 -30.73 54.14
N ARG A 348 5.86 -30.17 53.60
CA ARG A 348 7.03 -29.66 54.38
C ARG A 348 6.89 -28.21 54.83
N GLY A 349 5.67 -27.58 54.63
CA GLY A 349 5.37 -26.24 55.14
C GLY A 349 5.63 -25.09 54.15
N ALA A 350 5.94 -25.39 52.88
CA ALA A 350 6.13 -24.33 51.88
C ALA A 350 4.83 -23.56 51.62
N SER A 351 4.91 -22.24 51.68
CA SER A 351 3.79 -21.35 51.39
C SER A 351 3.47 -21.29 49.90
N LYS A 352 2.29 -20.79 49.56
CA LYS A 352 1.93 -20.52 48.13
C LYS A 352 2.89 -19.55 47.46
N TRP A 353 3.39 -18.59 48.21
CA TRP A 353 4.35 -17.60 47.74
C TRP A 353 5.75 -18.19 47.45
N ASP A 354 6.17 -19.21 48.22
CA ASP A 354 7.47 -19.86 47.98
C ASP A 354 7.45 -20.67 46.69
N ILE A 355 6.32 -21.34 46.41
CA ILE A 355 6.10 -22.04 45.16
C ILE A 355 6.07 -21.03 43.98
N LEU A 356 5.36 -19.92 44.15
CA LEU A 356 5.28 -18.87 43.13
C LEU A 356 6.68 -18.28 42.85
N LYS A 357 7.51 -18.04 43.86
CA LYS A 357 8.88 -17.56 43.69
C LYS A 357 9.75 -18.50 42.84
N ILE A 358 9.57 -19.83 42.95
CA ILE A 358 10.31 -20.79 42.13
C ILE A 358 9.95 -20.59 40.66
N TYR A 359 8.65 -20.54 40.32
CA TYR A 359 8.19 -20.33 38.94
C TYR A 359 8.54 -18.94 38.41
N LEU A 360 8.53 -17.90 39.25
CA LEU A 360 8.98 -16.57 38.86
C LEU A 360 10.44 -16.55 38.41
N TRP A 361 11.33 -17.22 39.13
CA TRP A 361 12.73 -17.36 38.73
C TRP A 361 12.89 -18.16 37.45
N GLU A 362 12.09 -19.22 37.25
CA GLU A 362 12.05 -19.96 35.97
C GLU A 362 11.67 -19.03 34.81
N ILE A 363 10.59 -18.22 34.97
CA ILE A 363 10.17 -17.24 33.98
C ILE A 363 11.29 -16.23 33.69
N VAL A 364 11.97 -15.71 34.72
CA VAL A 364 13.05 -14.74 34.53
C VAL A 364 14.23 -15.31 33.73
N ILE A 365 14.59 -16.57 33.98
CA ILE A 365 15.67 -17.25 33.22
C ILE A 365 15.27 -17.43 31.78
N ILE A 366 14.06 -17.93 31.52
CA ILE A 366 13.55 -18.14 30.16
C ILE A 366 13.42 -16.80 29.41
N SER A 367 12.92 -15.77 30.09
CA SER A 367 12.79 -14.42 29.55
C SER A 367 14.16 -13.82 29.18
N GLY A 368 15.20 -14.05 30.03
CA GLY A 368 16.57 -13.61 29.71
C GLY A 368 17.11 -14.24 28.42
N ILE A 369 16.92 -15.55 28.25
CA ILE A 369 17.30 -16.27 27.03
C ILE A 369 16.50 -15.75 25.81
N ALA A 370 15.21 -15.54 25.97
CA ALA A 370 14.34 -15.06 24.90
C ALA A 370 14.65 -13.61 24.50
N LEU A 371 15.02 -12.75 25.45
CA LEU A 371 15.49 -11.39 25.18
C LEU A 371 16.81 -11.35 24.39
N ALA A 372 17.72 -12.30 24.63
CA ALA A 372 18.99 -12.37 23.94
C ALA A 372 18.84 -12.90 22.49
N ILE A 373 18.04 -13.96 22.30
CA ILE A 373 17.94 -14.68 21.02
C ILE A 373 16.77 -14.15 20.17
N GLY A 374 15.66 -13.72 20.80
CA GLY A 374 14.44 -13.32 20.14
C GLY A 374 14.61 -12.19 19.12
N PRO A 375 15.24 -11.07 19.44
CA PRO A 375 15.47 -9.98 18.49
C PRO A 375 16.34 -10.39 17.29
N LEU A 376 17.34 -11.27 17.49
CA LEU A 376 18.18 -11.82 16.42
C LEU A 376 17.37 -12.70 15.45
N LEU A 377 16.53 -13.56 16.01
CA LEU A 377 15.61 -14.37 15.22
C LEU A 377 14.56 -13.47 14.53
N GLY A 378 14.10 -12.41 15.18
CA GLY A 378 13.21 -11.40 14.60
C GLY A 378 13.81 -10.72 13.38
N LEU A 379 15.10 -10.45 13.38
CA LEU A 379 15.83 -9.91 12.23
C LEU A 379 15.87 -10.92 11.07
N LEU A 380 16.13 -12.19 11.37
CA LEU A 380 16.11 -13.26 10.36
C LEU A 380 14.70 -13.45 9.76
N ILE A 381 13.67 -13.42 10.60
CA ILE A 381 12.28 -13.44 10.18
C ILE A 381 11.97 -12.25 9.25
N CYS A 382 12.44 -11.07 9.57
CA CYS A 382 12.23 -9.86 8.79
C CYS A 382 12.85 -9.97 7.38
N THR A 383 14.02 -10.59 7.23
CA THR A 383 14.62 -10.84 5.92
C THR A 383 13.78 -11.82 5.09
N MET A 384 13.19 -12.84 5.72
CA MET A 384 12.27 -13.78 5.05
C MET A 384 10.99 -13.07 4.58
N ILE A 385 10.41 -12.21 5.41
CA ILE A 385 9.23 -11.42 5.03
C ILE A 385 9.54 -10.55 3.81
N GLY A 386 10.67 -9.84 3.84
CA GLY A 386 11.10 -8.96 2.75
C GLY A 386 11.44 -9.67 1.43
N SER A 387 11.64 -10.98 1.44
CA SER A 387 11.86 -11.80 0.23
C SER A 387 10.58 -12.47 -0.30
N SER A 388 9.45 -12.36 0.40
CA SER A 388 8.20 -13.01 0.02
C SER A 388 7.48 -12.22 -1.07
N SER A 389 7.25 -12.83 -2.23
CA SER A 389 6.47 -12.27 -3.35
C SER A 389 5.04 -12.80 -3.40
N GLY A 390 4.75 -13.92 -2.71
CA GLY A 390 3.47 -14.57 -2.61
C GLY A 390 3.44 -15.56 -1.46
N PHE A 391 2.34 -16.31 -1.31
CA PHE A 391 2.23 -17.32 -0.25
C PHE A 391 3.22 -18.47 -0.48
N LEU A 392 4.19 -18.63 0.41
CA LEU A 392 5.30 -19.59 0.30
C LEU A 392 6.11 -19.45 -1.00
N GLU A 393 6.10 -18.26 -1.60
CA GLU A 393 6.90 -17.92 -2.78
C GLU A 393 7.95 -16.88 -2.38
N PHE A 394 9.23 -17.23 -2.55
CA PHE A 394 10.36 -16.39 -2.19
C PHE A 394 11.17 -16.04 -3.43
N VAL A 395 11.54 -14.78 -3.56
CA VAL A 395 12.38 -14.28 -4.66
C VAL A 395 13.70 -13.79 -4.08
N GLY A 396 14.82 -14.21 -4.69
CA GLY A 396 16.16 -13.74 -4.31
C GLY A 396 16.33 -12.26 -4.61
N ARG A 397 16.03 -11.39 -3.64
CA ARG A 397 16.16 -9.93 -3.75
C ARG A 397 17.18 -9.40 -2.75
N LYS A 398 17.63 -8.15 -2.97
CA LYS A 398 18.44 -7.43 -1.97
C LYS A 398 17.66 -7.36 -0.65
N ALA A 399 18.33 -7.72 0.44
CA ALA A 399 17.78 -7.63 1.77
C ALA A 399 17.27 -6.20 2.05
N LEU A 400 16.13 -6.09 2.74
CA LEU A 400 15.63 -4.79 3.18
C LEU A 400 16.71 -4.07 4.02
N PRO A 401 16.91 -2.76 3.86
CA PRO A 401 17.83 -1.99 4.68
C PRO A 401 17.25 -1.83 6.10
N ILE A 402 17.48 -2.83 6.94
CA ILE A 402 16.96 -2.86 8.31
C ILE A 402 17.90 -2.08 9.21
N LYS A 403 17.40 -1.04 9.87
CA LYS A 403 18.12 -0.31 10.92
C LYS A 403 17.64 -0.75 12.30
N ILE A 404 18.58 -1.14 13.14
CA ILE A 404 18.29 -1.49 14.53
C ILE A 404 18.02 -0.19 15.30
N ASN A 405 16.79 -0.02 15.80
CA ASN A 405 16.37 1.14 16.56
C ASN A 405 16.10 0.75 18.02
N SER A 406 16.18 1.70 18.95
CA SER A 406 15.86 1.54 20.39
C SER A 406 14.42 1.03 20.62
N GLN A 407 13.51 1.24 19.70
CA GLN A 407 12.15 0.70 19.75
C GLN A 407 12.09 -0.83 19.84
N ILE A 408 13.07 -1.56 19.30
CA ILE A 408 13.13 -3.02 19.35
C ILE A 408 13.16 -3.52 20.79
N LEU A 409 13.89 -2.82 21.67
CA LEU A 409 13.97 -3.19 23.08
C LEU A 409 12.61 -3.04 23.78
N SER A 410 11.86 -1.96 23.49
CA SER A 410 10.52 -1.76 24.06
C SER A 410 9.54 -2.85 23.60
N TYR A 411 9.55 -3.22 22.31
CA TYR A 411 8.75 -4.31 21.80
C TYR A 411 9.15 -5.67 22.38
N ALA A 412 10.45 -5.92 22.58
CA ALA A 412 10.94 -7.12 23.24
C ALA A 412 10.45 -7.21 24.70
N LEU A 413 10.44 -6.10 25.43
CA LEU A 413 9.91 -6.06 26.80
C LEU A 413 8.40 -6.30 26.85
N VAL A 414 7.62 -5.76 25.89
CA VAL A 414 6.19 -6.04 25.76
C VAL A 414 5.98 -7.54 25.51
N ALA A 415 6.77 -8.15 24.62
CA ALA A 415 6.72 -9.60 24.36
C ALA A 415 6.95 -10.43 25.63
N GLN A 416 7.94 -10.04 26.44
CA GLN A 416 8.21 -10.71 27.71
C GLN A 416 7.08 -10.49 28.73
N GLY A 417 6.44 -9.33 28.73
CA GLY A 417 5.24 -9.08 29.55
C GLY A 417 4.10 -10.04 29.20
N ILE A 418 3.83 -10.24 27.90
CA ILE A 418 2.83 -11.21 27.42
C ILE A 418 3.20 -12.64 27.85
N PHE A 419 4.46 -13.04 27.64
CA PHE A 419 4.95 -14.35 28.07
C PHE A 419 4.80 -14.57 29.59
N PHE A 420 5.18 -13.58 30.38
CA PHE A 420 5.07 -13.59 31.85
C PHE A 420 3.61 -13.80 32.29
N VAL A 421 2.68 -12.99 31.78
CA VAL A 421 1.25 -13.09 32.12
C VAL A 421 0.72 -14.46 31.73
N THR A 422 1.04 -14.92 30.51
CA THR A 422 0.57 -16.20 29.99
C THR A 422 1.06 -17.40 30.79
N MET A 423 2.30 -17.38 31.27
CA MET A 423 2.86 -18.48 32.05
C MET A 423 2.39 -18.48 33.50
N ILE A 424 2.18 -17.30 34.10
CA ILE A 424 1.83 -17.21 35.52
C ILE A 424 0.37 -17.64 35.79
N ILE A 425 -0.54 -17.47 34.84
CA ILE A 425 -1.97 -17.82 34.99
C ILE A 425 -2.18 -19.30 35.36
N PRO A 426 -1.65 -20.29 34.61
CA PRO A 426 -1.74 -21.69 35.00
C PRO A 426 -1.13 -21.97 36.36
N VAL A 427 0.02 -21.38 36.67
CA VAL A 427 0.70 -21.55 37.96
C VAL A 427 -0.17 -21.07 39.11
N LEU A 428 -0.81 -19.91 39.01
CA LEU A 428 -1.72 -19.36 40.01
C LEU A 428 -2.96 -20.25 40.23
N ILE A 429 -3.51 -20.80 39.16
CA ILE A 429 -4.69 -21.65 39.20
C ILE A 429 -4.37 -22.99 39.94
N TYR A 430 -3.28 -23.62 39.53
CA TYR A 430 -2.93 -24.95 40.04
C TYR A 430 -2.23 -24.93 41.41
N SER A 431 -1.47 -23.85 41.72
CA SER A 431 -0.82 -23.70 43.03
C SER A 431 -1.81 -23.55 44.19
N ARG A 432 -3.06 -23.19 43.92
CA ARG A 432 -4.13 -23.07 44.94
C ARG A 432 -4.70 -24.41 45.37
N VAL A 433 -4.56 -25.47 44.56
CA VAL A 433 -5.20 -26.77 44.82
C VAL A 433 -4.43 -27.55 45.88
N GLY A 434 -5.11 -27.95 46.96
CA GLY A 434 -4.55 -28.76 48.03
C GLY A 434 -4.53 -30.26 47.67
N ILE A 435 -3.70 -31.05 48.39
CA ILE A 435 -3.49 -32.50 48.17
C ILE A 435 -4.83 -33.29 48.28
N VAL A 436 -5.63 -32.97 49.28
CA VAL A 436 -6.92 -33.63 49.55
C VAL A 436 -7.96 -33.29 48.45
N GLU A 437 -7.99 -32.02 48.07
CA GLU A 437 -8.86 -31.58 46.97
C GLU A 437 -8.48 -32.22 45.62
N HIS A 438 -7.19 -32.47 45.38
CA HIS A 438 -6.73 -33.08 44.14
C HIS A 438 -7.22 -34.54 44.03
N LYS A 439 -7.07 -35.35 45.08
CA LYS A 439 -7.57 -36.74 45.14
C LYS A 439 -9.11 -36.79 45.10
N GLN A 440 -9.81 -35.84 45.73
CA GLN A 440 -11.27 -35.73 45.70
C GLN A 440 -11.82 -35.18 44.39
N LYS A 441 -11.14 -34.19 43.77
CA LYS A 441 -11.55 -33.63 42.46
C LYS A 441 -11.39 -34.63 41.30
N ALA A 442 -10.48 -35.60 41.42
CA ALA A 442 -10.36 -36.69 40.46
C ALA A 442 -11.62 -37.58 40.39
N LYS A 443 -12.47 -37.62 41.47
CA LYS A 443 -13.75 -38.35 41.51
C LYS A 443 -14.97 -37.55 41.07
N LYS A 444 -14.93 -36.20 41.08
CA LYS A 444 -16.06 -35.36 40.67
C LYS A 444 -15.87 -34.88 39.23
N LYS A 445 -16.75 -35.28 38.31
CA LYS A 445 -16.85 -34.77 36.92
C LYS A 445 -17.28 -33.29 36.92
N LYS A 446 -16.35 -32.33 37.14
CA LYS A 446 -16.64 -30.92 36.89
C LYS A 446 -16.50 -30.64 35.37
N LYS A 447 -17.56 -30.11 34.76
CA LYS A 447 -17.51 -29.58 33.39
C LYS A 447 -16.43 -28.50 33.35
N ILE A 448 -15.69 -28.45 32.27
CA ILE A 448 -14.64 -27.43 32.03
C ILE A 448 -15.30 -26.06 32.00
N PHE A 449 -14.60 -25.00 32.46
CA PHE A 449 -15.12 -23.64 32.61
C PHE A 449 -15.83 -23.12 31.33
N TRP A 450 -15.20 -23.29 30.15
CA TRP A 450 -15.76 -22.81 28.88
C TRP A 450 -17.07 -23.54 28.50
N GLN A 451 -17.17 -24.83 28.80
CA GLN A 451 -18.41 -25.61 28.58
C GLN A 451 -19.56 -25.21 29.52
N ARG A 452 -19.22 -24.79 30.75
CA ARG A 452 -20.19 -24.31 31.73
C ARG A 452 -20.78 -22.96 31.36
N MET A 453 -19.91 -22.05 30.82
CA MET A 453 -20.26 -20.69 30.45
C MET A 453 -20.85 -20.57 29.02
N TRP A 454 -20.97 -21.67 28.28
CA TRP A 454 -21.40 -21.67 26.86
C TRP A 454 -20.59 -20.70 26.02
N LEU A 455 -19.28 -20.54 26.30
CA LEU A 455 -18.40 -19.60 25.63
C LEU A 455 -18.35 -19.80 24.11
N ASP A 456 -18.45 -21.04 23.64
CA ASP A 456 -18.55 -21.40 22.24
C ASP A 456 -19.76 -20.72 21.55
N VAL A 457 -20.93 -20.77 22.14
CA VAL A 457 -22.15 -20.16 21.59
C VAL A 457 -22.08 -18.62 21.69
N VAL A 458 -21.60 -18.11 22.83
CA VAL A 458 -21.44 -16.64 23.02
C VAL A 458 -20.48 -16.04 21.99
N ILE A 459 -19.32 -16.68 21.78
CA ILE A 459 -18.36 -16.24 20.76
C ILE A 459 -19.00 -16.25 19.37
N LEU A 460 -19.69 -17.31 19.00
CA LEU A 460 -20.36 -17.41 17.69
C LEU A 460 -21.46 -16.37 17.52
N LEU A 461 -22.25 -16.08 18.55
CA LEU A 461 -23.26 -15.01 18.50
C LEU A 461 -22.60 -13.62 18.29
N ILE A 462 -21.50 -13.35 18.99
CA ILE A 462 -20.73 -12.11 18.79
C ILE A 462 -20.22 -12.04 17.35
N CYS A 463 -19.62 -13.11 16.83
CA CYS A 463 -19.11 -13.16 15.46
C CYS A 463 -20.23 -12.96 14.44
N THR A 464 -21.40 -13.57 14.63
CA THR A 464 -22.57 -13.44 13.74
C THR A 464 -23.10 -12.00 13.76
N TYR A 465 -23.20 -11.39 14.93
CA TYR A 465 -23.61 -10.00 15.09
C TYR A 465 -22.66 -9.03 14.35
N TRP A 466 -21.34 -9.20 14.55
CA TRP A 466 -20.33 -8.39 13.87
C TRP A 466 -20.32 -8.61 12.36
N TYR A 467 -20.44 -9.87 11.91
CA TYR A 467 -20.56 -10.20 10.50
C TYR A 467 -21.77 -9.52 9.86
N TYR A 468 -22.92 -9.58 10.51
CA TYR A 468 -24.14 -8.92 10.03
C TYR A 468 -23.98 -7.41 9.95
N ASN A 469 -23.39 -6.80 10.96
CA ASN A 469 -23.12 -5.35 10.97
C ASN A 469 -22.16 -4.93 9.83
N TYR A 470 -21.09 -5.69 9.64
CA TYR A 470 -20.16 -5.42 8.54
C TYR A 470 -20.80 -5.63 7.16
N ALA A 471 -21.57 -6.69 6.99
CA ALA A 471 -22.25 -6.98 5.73
C ALA A 471 -23.27 -5.90 5.35
N ARG A 472 -23.92 -5.28 6.34
CA ARG A 472 -24.92 -4.22 6.11
C ARG A 472 -24.29 -2.86 5.87
N ASN A 473 -23.21 -2.53 6.56
CA ASN A 473 -22.57 -1.22 6.52
C ASN A 473 -21.40 -1.12 5.53
N THR A 474 -21.30 -2.07 4.60
CA THR A 474 -20.17 -2.14 3.63
C THR A 474 -20.02 -0.90 2.76
N GLN A 475 -21.07 -0.16 2.49
CA GLN A 475 -21.00 1.08 1.72
C GLN A 475 -20.30 2.23 2.46
N LEU A 476 -20.41 2.25 3.81
CA LEU A 476 -19.77 3.28 4.65
C LEU A 476 -18.29 2.99 4.95
N ILE A 477 -17.86 1.74 4.75
CA ILE A 477 -16.52 1.25 5.13
C ILE A 477 -15.55 1.27 3.94
N GLN A 478 -16.04 1.36 2.70
CA GLN A 478 -15.19 1.43 1.51
C GLN A 478 -14.27 2.66 1.55
N GLY A 479 -12.97 2.42 1.45
CA GLY A 479 -11.96 3.49 1.45
C GLY A 479 -11.53 4.01 2.82
N GLN A 480 -12.09 3.49 3.91
CA GLN A 480 -11.56 3.73 5.26
C GLN A 480 -10.43 2.74 5.57
N SER A 481 -9.53 3.12 6.51
CA SER A 481 -8.45 2.26 6.96
C SER A 481 -8.97 0.88 7.40
N MET A 482 -8.20 -0.20 7.13
CA MET A 482 -8.49 -1.56 7.57
C MET A 482 -9.01 -1.59 9.00
N ASP A 483 -10.19 -2.21 9.20
CA ASP A 483 -10.71 -2.41 10.55
C ASP A 483 -10.09 -3.69 11.17
N PRO A 484 -9.28 -3.54 12.25
CA PRO A 484 -8.61 -4.67 12.89
C PRO A 484 -9.58 -5.69 13.47
N LEU A 485 -10.77 -5.24 13.82
CA LEU A 485 -11.77 -6.11 14.43
C LEU A 485 -12.20 -7.24 13.50
N LEU A 486 -12.17 -7.02 12.19
CA LEU A 486 -12.59 -8.01 11.19
C LEU A 486 -11.69 -9.27 11.20
N TYR A 487 -10.36 -9.10 11.31
CA TYR A 487 -9.42 -10.21 11.45
C TYR A 487 -9.58 -10.94 12.79
N LEU A 488 -9.79 -10.16 13.85
CA LEU A 488 -10.05 -10.74 15.17
C LEU A 488 -11.33 -11.55 15.15
N VAL A 489 -12.40 -11.08 14.51
CA VAL A 489 -13.69 -11.77 14.38
C VAL A 489 -13.54 -13.07 13.59
N ALA A 490 -12.77 -13.08 12.48
CA ALA A 490 -12.49 -14.30 11.72
C ALA A 490 -11.78 -15.36 12.59
N THR A 491 -10.78 -14.93 13.37
CA THR A 491 -10.06 -15.82 14.30
C THR A 491 -10.96 -16.33 15.42
N LEU A 492 -11.78 -15.46 16.01
CA LEU A 492 -12.76 -15.84 17.03
C LEU A 492 -13.81 -16.80 16.49
N PHE A 493 -14.22 -16.66 15.23
CA PHE A 493 -15.12 -17.57 14.54
C PHE A 493 -14.54 -18.99 14.44
N ILE A 494 -13.25 -19.10 14.03
CA ILE A 494 -12.53 -20.39 14.00
C ILE A 494 -12.53 -21.02 15.40
N ILE A 495 -12.23 -20.24 16.45
CA ILE A 495 -12.23 -20.72 17.82
C ILE A 495 -13.64 -21.16 18.25
N GLY A 496 -14.65 -20.35 17.99
CA GLY A 496 -16.04 -20.61 18.36
C GLY A 496 -16.56 -21.91 17.76
N ILE A 497 -16.37 -22.11 16.45
CA ILE A 497 -16.76 -23.35 15.77
C ILE A 497 -15.90 -24.53 16.25
N GLY A 498 -14.61 -24.34 16.44
CA GLY A 498 -13.70 -25.36 16.97
C GLY A 498 -14.14 -25.84 18.36
N LEU A 499 -14.48 -24.93 19.27
CA LEU A 499 -15.02 -25.26 20.60
C LEU A 499 -16.38 -25.95 20.52
N LEU A 500 -17.27 -25.49 19.65
CA LEU A 500 -18.58 -26.12 19.42
C LEU A 500 -18.39 -27.56 18.91
N PHE A 501 -17.51 -27.78 17.96
CA PHE A 501 -17.21 -29.10 17.43
C PHE A 501 -16.69 -30.03 18.55
N ILE A 502 -15.75 -29.56 19.39
CA ILE A 502 -15.19 -30.34 20.49
C ILE A 502 -16.26 -30.68 21.51
N ARG A 503 -17.30 -29.87 21.70
CA ARG A 503 -18.46 -30.17 22.55
C ARG A 503 -19.30 -31.30 21.99
N ILE A 504 -19.52 -31.31 20.67
CA ILE A 504 -20.35 -32.30 19.97
C ILE A 504 -19.60 -33.62 19.76
N TYR A 505 -18.31 -33.58 19.52
CA TYR A 505 -17.46 -34.71 19.17
C TYR A 505 -17.58 -35.94 20.08
N PRO A 506 -17.52 -35.81 21.42
CA PRO A 506 -17.71 -36.98 22.31
C PRO A 506 -19.07 -37.67 22.14
N TRP A 507 -20.09 -36.88 21.77
CA TRP A 507 -21.45 -37.42 21.52
C TRP A 507 -21.46 -38.21 20.20
N CYS A 508 -20.84 -37.69 19.16
CA CYS A 508 -20.67 -38.41 17.89
C CYS A 508 -19.92 -39.75 18.10
N ILE A 509 -18.80 -39.71 18.82
CA ILE A 509 -18.03 -40.92 19.15
C ILE A 509 -18.84 -41.91 19.97
N LYS A 510 -19.61 -41.44 20.94
CA LYS A 510 -20.49 -42.29 21.74
C LYS A 510 -21.55 -42.96 20.88
N LEU A 511 -22.11 -42.25 19.92
CA LEU A 511 -23.10 -42.79 18.98
C LEU A 511 -22.46 -43.89 18.09
N VAL A 512 -21.28 -43.62 17.49
CA VAL A 512 -20.51 -44.62 16.73
C VAL A 512 -20.17 -45.85 17.59
N TYR A 513 -19.75 -45.61 18.83
CA TYR A 513 -19.47 -46.70 19.78
C TYR A 513 -20.69 -47.57 20.02
N ILE A 514 -21.93 -47.00 20.26
CA ILE A 514 -23.15 -47.72 20.53
C ILE A 514 -23.61 -48.52 19.31
N ILE A 515 -23.57 -47.97 18.11
CA ILE A 515 -24.01 -48.60 16.86
C ILE A 515 -23.19 -49.86 16.56
N GLY A 516 -21.89 -49.81 16.78
CA GLY A 516 -20.98 -50.92 16.44
C GLY A 516 -20.55 -51.81 17.63
N LYS A 517 -21.15 -51.66 18.83
CA LYS A 517 -20.70 -52.28 20.08
C LYS A 517 -20.39 -53.77 19.98
N ASN A 518 -21.20 -54.50 19.23
CA ASN A 518 -21.06 -55.96 19.08
C ASN A 518 -20.11 -56.37 17.91
N LYS A 519 -19.66 -55.40 17.07
CA LYS A 519 -18.84 -55.68 15.89
C LYS A 519 -17.38 -55.16 16.01
N TRP A 520 -17.08 -54.36 17.05
CA TRP A 520 -15.78 -53.74 17.21
C TRP A 520 -14.71 -54.77 17.64
N SER A 521 -13.51 -54.70 17.03
CA SER A 521 -12.35 -55.40 17.55
C SER A 521 -12.00 -54.91 18.96
N PRO A 522 -11.33 -55.71 19.82
CA PRO A 522 -10.94 -55.28 21.17
C PRO A 522 -10.14 -53.96 21.21
N THR A 523 -9.31 -53.75 20.24
CA THR A 523 -8.52 -52.50 20.10
C THR A 523 -9.40 -51.28 19.78
N ALA A 524 -10.31 -51.42 18.80
CA ALA A 524 -11.23 -50.37 18.43
C ALA A 524 -12.26 -50.08 19.58
N TYR A 525 -12.74 -51.12 20.27
CA TYR A 525 -13.60 -50.95 21.41
C TYR A 525 -12.95 -50.16 22.55
N ALA A 526 -11.70 -50.49 22.91
CA ALA A 526 -10.95 -49.78 23.93
C ALA A 526 -10.71 -48.32 23.54
N THR A 527 -10.37 -48.07 22.27
CA THR A 527 -10.14 -46.70 21.73
C THR A 527 -11.42 -45.86 21.77
N LEU A 528 -12.53 -46.35 21.23
CA LEU A 528 -13.82 -45.64 21.20
C LEU A 528 -14.39 -45.37 22.60
N ASN A 529 -14.26 -46.35 23.53
CA ASN A 529 -14.66 -46.15 24.92
C ASN A 529 -13.82 -45.09 25.60
N HIS A 530 -12.51 -45.04 25.32
CA HIS A 530 -11.62 -44.00 25.87
C HIS A 530 -11.98 -42.61 25.31
N LEU A 531 -12.15 -42.50 24.00
CA LEU A 531 -12.48 -41.25 23.33
C LEU A 531 -13.88 -40.72 23.72
N SER A 532 -14.86 -41.60 23.96
CA SER A 532 -16.18 -41.16 24.46
C SER A 532 -16.13 -40.48 25.84
N ARG A 533 -15.01 -40.62 26.56
CA ARG A 533 -14.76 -40.08 27.90
C ARG A 533 -13.60 -39.09 27.92
N MET A 534 -13.32 -38.42 26.77
CA MET A 534 -12.21 -37.51 26.59
C MET A 534 -12.02 -36.52 27.75
N LYS A 535 -10.77 -36.30 28.14
CA LYS A 535 -10.37 -35.33 29.17
C LYS A 535 -9.92 -34.02 28.55
N GLY A 536 -9.79 -32.98 29.35
CA GLY A 536 -9.47 -31.62 28.89
C GLY A 536 -8.18 -31.49 28.08
N SER A 537 -7.14 -32.29 28.34
CA SER A 537 -5.89 -32.28 27.60
C SER A 537 -6.03 -32.74 26.12
N GLU A 538 -6.88 -33.76 25.90
CA GLU A 538 -7.15 -34.28 24.55
C GLU A 538 -8.02 -33.30 23.74
N GLN A 539 -8.99 -32.66 24.39
CA GLN A 539 -9.81 -31.60 23.76
C GLN A 539 -8.97 -30.40 23.36
N PHE A 540 -7.97 -30.06 24.17
CA PHE A 540 -7.11 -28.93 23.89
C PHE A 540 -6.24 -29.14 22.64
N ILE A 541 -5.58 -30.31 22.48
CA ILE A 541 -4.77 -30.60 21.30
C ILE A 541 -5.64 -30.65 20.03
N MET A 542 -6.86 -31.16 20.14
CA MET A 542 -7.81 -31.20 19.05
C MET A 542 -8.18 -29.77 18.59
N LEU A 543 -8.50 -28.87 19.54
CA LEU A 543 -8.72 -27.45 19.26
C LEU A 543 -7.52 -26.81 18.58
N PHE A 544 -6.33 -27.07 19.13
CA PHE A 544 -5.09 -26.52 18.63
C PHE A 544 -4.80 -26.95 17.17
N MET A 545 -5.04 -28.23 16.85
CA MET A 545 -4.92 -28.74 15.47
C MET A 545 -5.96 -28.13 14.53
N ILE A 546 -7.21 -28.02 14.96
CA ILE A 546 -8.29 -27.39 14.17
C ILE A 546 -7.91 -25.94 13.84
N MET A 547 -7.50 -25.18 14.84
CA MET A 547 -7.10 -23.78 14.67
C MET A 547 -5.91 -23.63 13.73
N ALA A 548 -4.87 -24.45 13.93
CA ALA A 548 -3.65 -24.38 13.11
C ALA A 548 -3.94 -24.58 11.64
N ILE A 549 -4.77 -25.57 11.31
CA ILE A 549 -5.11 -25.90 9.93
C ILE A 549 -6.07 -24.88 9.33
N ALA A 550 -7.08 -24.46 10.10
CA ALA A 550 -8.06 -23.48 9.65
C ALA A 550 -7.39 -22.12 9.34
N ILE A 551 -6.55 -21.62 10.26
CA ILE A 551 -5.80 -20.37 10.04
C ILE A 551 -4.83 -20.53 8.85
N GLY A 552 -4.17 -21.69 8.73
CA GLY A 552 -3.27 -21.97 7.60
C GLY A 552 -3.98 -21.89 6.24
N ILE A 553 -5.19 -22.43 6.14
CA ILE A 553 -6.01 -22.37 4.92
C ILE A 553 -6.51 -20.95 4.66
N VAL A 554 -6.96 -20.25 5.69
CA VAL A 554 -7.39 -18.85 5.56
C VAL A 554 -6.24 -17.98 5.04
N ASN A 555 -5.03 -18.10 5.63
CA ASN A 555 -3.86 -17.34 5.19
C ASN A 555 -3.48 -17.64 3.73
N ALA A 556 -3.54 -18.92 3.33
CA ALA A 556 -3.24 -19.32 1.94
C ALA A 556 -4.26 -18.74 0.95
N ASN A 557 -5.55 -18.90 1.25
CA ASN A 557 -6.63 -18.41 0.41
C ASN A 557 -6.66 -16.88 0.33
N GLU A 558 -6.42 -16.21 1.45
CA GLU A 558 -6.33 -14.75 1.53
C GLU A 558 -5.19 -14.22 0.67
N ALA A 559 -3.96 -14.70 0.88
CA ALA A 559 -2.80 -14.25 0.12
C ALA A 559 -3.00 -14.48 -1.39
N ARG A 560 -3.52 -15.63 -1.79
CA ARG A 560 -3.78 -15.95 -3.19
C ARG A 560 -4.88 -15.07 -3.78
N THR A 561 -5.97 -14.88 -3.07
CA THR A 561 -7.08 -14.03 -3.52
C THR A 561 -6.68 -12.57 -3.64
N LEU A 562 -5.99 -12.02 -2.64
CA LEU A 562 -5.53 -10.63 -2.66
C LEU A 562 -4.55 -10.38 -3.82
N ASN A 563 -3.55 -11.24 -4.00
CA ASN A 563 -2.56 -11.06 -5.05
C ASN A 563 -3.17 -11.19 -6.45
N THR A 564 -4.02 -12.21 -6.67
CA THR A 564 -4.64 -12.43 -7.99
C THR A 564 -5.62 -11.32 -8.35
N ASN A 565 -6.46 -10.85 -7.40
CA ASN A 565 -7.35 -9.72 -7.67
C ASN A 565 -6.56 -8.44 -7.97
N ARG A 566 -5.47 -8.19 -7.24
CA ARG A 566 -4.61 -7.03 -7.47
C ARG A 566 -3.94 -7.06 -8.85
N ASP A 567 -3.35 -8.20 -9.22
CA ASP A 567 -2.73 -8.36 -10.53
C ASP A 567 -3.76 -8.14 -11.66
N ARG A 568 -4.94 -8.75 -11.53
CA ARG A 568 -6.02 -8.60 -12.51
C ARG A 568 -6.60 -7.19 -12.54
N ASN A 569 -6.68 -6.53 -11.38
CA ASN A 569 -7.11 -5.14 -11.31
C ASN A 569 -6.14 -4.20 -12.03
N ILE A 570 -4.83 -4.45 -11.93
CA ILE A 570 -3.81 -3.68 -12.68
C ILE A 570 -4.02 -3.88 -14.18
N TRP A 571 -4.18 -5.12 -14.64
CA TRP A 571 -4.45 -5.42 -16.04
C TRP A 571 -5.75 -4.78 -16.53
N CYS A 572 -6.82 -4.87 -15.74
CA CYS A 572 -8.11 -4.28 -16.09
C CYS A 572 -8.05 -2.74 -16.10
N ASN A 573 -7.37 -2.12 -15.14
CA ASN A 573 -7.21 -0.65 -15.08
C ASN A 573 -6.35 -0.12 -16.23
N THR A 574 -5.29 -0.83 -16.62
CA THR A 574 -4.46 -0.46 -17.77
C THR A 574 -5.22 -0.69 -19.06
N GLY A 575 -5.98 -1.79 -19.15
CA GLY A 575 -6.82 -2.16 -20.31
C GLY A 575 -6.08 -2.91 -21.41
N ALA A 576 -4.74 -2.76 -21.51
CA ALA A 576 -3.89 -3.44 -22.48
C ALA A 576 -2.50 -3.73 -21.86
N GLU A 577 -1.62 -4.44 -22.57
CA GLU A 577 -0.23 -4.68 -22.16
C GLU A 577 0.54 -3.37 -22.01
N VAL A 578 0.35 -2.46 -22.97
CA VAL A 578 0.99 -1.15 -23.00
C VAL A 578 -0.02 -0.09 -23.41
N VAL A 579 -0.05 1.02 -22.68
CA VAL A 579 -0.86 2.19 -23.01
C VAL A 579 0.02 3.39 -23.16
N VAL A 580 0.03 3.97 -24.34
CA VAL A 580 0.76 5.19 -24.67
C VAL A 580 -0.21 6.36 -24.71
N ARG A 581 0.16 7.46 -24.06
CA ARG A 581 -0.53 8.73 -24.17
C ARG A 581 0.32 9.64 -25.06
N PRO A 582 -0.09 9.89 -26.31
CA PRO A 582 0.64 10.76 -27.22
C PRO A 582 0.67 12.22 -26.75
N ILE A 583 1.61 12.99 -27.27
CA ILE A 583 1.61 14.45 -27.12
C ILE A 583 0.64 15.04 -28.13
N TRP A 584 -0.35 15.77 -27.63
CA TRP A 584 -1.32 16.49 -28.44
C TRP A 584 -1.01 17.97 -28.43
N LYS A 585 -0.87 18.59 -29.61
CA LYS A 585 -0.66 20.04 -29.76
C LYS A 585 -2.00 20.67 -30.16
N ASP A 586 -2.42 21.69 -29.43
CA ASP A 586 -3.60 22.48 -29.73
C ASP A 586 -3.26 23.47 -30.85
N PHE A 587 -3.99 23.38 -31.95
CA PHE A 587 -3.82 24.26 -33.09
C PHE A 587 -4.99 25.24 -33.16
N ASN A 588 -4.89 26.34 -32.42
CA ASN A 588 -5.84 27.45 -32.48
C ASN A 588 -5.56 28.32 -33.71
N ALA A 589 -6.18 28.03 -34.84
CA ALA A 589 -6.18 28.92 -35.98
C ALA A 589 -7.31 29.93 -35.86
N PHE A 590 -6.95 31.16 -35.55
CA PHE A 590 -7.91 32.28 -35.70
C PHE A 590 -7.98 32.69 -37.16
N PHE A 591 -9.15 32.60 -37.77
CA PHE A 591 -9.42 33.20 -39.06
C PHE A 591 -10.28 34.44 -38.88
N SER A 592 -9.78 35.60 -39.34
CA SER A 592 -10.60 36.79 -39.49
C SER A 592 -11.39 36.69 -40.78
N VAL A 593 -12.71 36.66 -40.74
CA VAL A 593 -13.57 36.75 -41.88
C VAL A 593 -14.19 38.14 -41.86
N LYS A 594 -14.04 38.88 -42.97
CA LYS A 594 -14.74 40.16 -43.15
C LYS A 594 -16.21 39.85 -43.57
N ASP A 595 -17.15 40.38 -42.84
CA ASP A 595 -18.54 40.33 -43.22
C ASP A 595 -18.78 41.22 -44.46
N MET A 596 -19.98 41.09 -45.08
CA MET A 596 -20.30 41.93 -46.25
C MET A 596 -20.34 43.43 -45.97
N LYS A 597 -20.21 43.84 -44.71
CA LYS A 597 -20.11 45.24 -44.26
C LYS A 597 -18.67 45.68 -43.91
N GLY A 598 -17.70 44.80 -44.10
CA GLY A 598 -16.28 45.10 -43.90
C GLY A 598 -15.82 44.96 -42.42
N ASN A 599 -16.67 44.48 -41.48
CA ASN A 599 -16.27 44.24 -40.12
C ASN A 599 -15.53 42.91 -40.02
N GLU A 600 -14.37 42.92 -39.32
CA GLU A 600 -13.61 41.71 -39.03
C GLU A 600 -14.27 40.97 -37.85
N THR A 601 -14.84 39.82 -38.16
CA THR A 601 -15.34 38.89 -37.15
C THR A 601 -14.35 37.72 -37.06
N SER A 602 -13.79 37.48 -35.93
CA SER A 602 -12.94 36.30 -35.67
C SER A 602 -13.84 35.08 -35.49
N ILE A 603 -13.86 34.21 -36.49
CA ILE A 603 -14.52 32.90 -36.35
C ILE A 603 -13.48 31.97 -35.77
N LYS A 604 -13.75 31.52 -34.54
CA LYS A 604 -12.98 30.45 -33.91
C LYS A 604 -13.41 29.13 -34.57
N ARG A 605 -12.46 28.45 -35.21
CA ARG A 605 -12.71 27.06 -35.62
C ARG A 605 -12.63 26.17 -34.36
N PRO A 606 -13.41 25.05 -34.37
CA PRO A 606 -13.26 24.05 -33.30
C PRO A 606 -11.80 23.62 -33.20
N ASP A 607 -11.32 23.44 -31.97
CA ASP A 607 -9.93 23.09 -31.65
C ASP A 607 -9.51 21.83 -32.43
N TYR A 608 -8.61 22.00 -33.42
CA TYR A 608 -8.00 20.88 -34.11
C TYR A 608 -6.80 20.42 -33.28
N TRP A 609 -6.86 19.16 -32.88
CA TRP A 609 -5.76 18.51 -32.21
C TRP A 609 -4.82 17.90 -33.25
N MET A 610 -3.55 18.28 -33.23
CA MET A 610 -2.47 17.62 -33.99
C MET A 610 -1.63 16.78 -33.06
N GLY A 611 -1.45 15.51 -33.39
CA GLY A 611 -0.67 14.56 -32.61
C GLY A 611 -1.21 13.15 -32.81
N GLY A 612 -0.73 12.23 -32.02
CA GLY A 612 -1.18 10.85 -32.03
C GLY A 612 -0.64 10.07 -33.22
N ASN A 613 0.69 9.96 -33.31
CA ASN A 613 1.37 9.24 -34.37
C ASN A 613 1.29 7.73 -34.19
N GLU A 614 0.08 7.13 -34.27
CA GLU A 614 -0.11 5.68 -34.17
C GLU A 614 0.69 4.92 -35.21
N TYR A 615 0.88 5.49 -36.39
CA TYR A 615 1.63 4.91 -37.50
C TYR A 615 3.09 4.62 -37.13
N GLU A 616 3.72 5.46 -36.31
CA GLU A 616 5.09 5.26 -35.82
C GLU A 616 5.20 4.01 -34.94
N TYR A 617 4.18 3.74 -34.12
CA TYR A 617 4.12 2.55 -33.27
C TYR A 617 3.78 1.27 -34.05
N GLU A 618 2.96 1.38 -35.11
CA GLU A 618 2.58 0.25 -35.99
C GLU A 618 3.78 -0.31 -36.76
N GLN A 619 4.77 0.53 -37.06
CA GLN A 619 6.00 0.14 -37.75
C GLN A 619 7.06 -0.54 -36.86
N LEU A 620 6.81 -0.65 -35.53
CA LEU A 620 7.74 -1.28 -34.63
C LEU A 620 7.62 -2.82 -34.70
N GLU A 621 8.71 -3.51 -34.96
CA GLU A 621 8.75 -4.98 -34.94
C GLU A 621 8.39 -5.59 -33.58
N GLN A 622 8.57 -4.81 -32.50
CA GLN A 622 8.25 -5.16 -31.12
C GLN A 622 6.75 -5.11 -30.82
N VAL A 623 5.92 -4.61 -31.72
CA VAL A 623 4.49 -4.44 -31.56
C VAL A 623 3.74 -5.42 -32.45
N GLU A 624 2.85 -6.22 -31.89
CA GLU A 624 2.02 -7.18 -32.63
C GLU A 624 0.76 -6.52 -33.19
N SER A 625 0.09 -5.69 -32.39
CA SER A 625 -1.14 -5.01 -32.78
C SER A 625 -1.37 -3.75 -31.94
N ILE A 626 -2.09 -2.80 -32.54
CA ILE A 626 -2.44 -1.52 -31.92
C ILE A 626 -3.95 -1.23 -32.03
N THR A 627 -4.46 -0.39 -31.14
CA THR A 627 -5.82 0.16 -31.22
C THR A 627 -5.88 1.55 -30.61
N LYS A 628 -6.79 2.37 -31.15
CA LYS A 628 -7.09 3.70 -30.62
C LYS A 628 -8.24 3.61 -29.63
N VAL A 629 -8.08 4.26 -28.49
CA VAL A 629 -9.12 4.35 -27.47
C VAL A 629 -9.32 5.80 -27.08
N MET A 630 -10.53 6.30 -27.32
CA MET A 630 -10.95 7.65 -26.99
C MET A 630 -11.71 7.61 -25.67
N THR A 631 -11.47 8.56 -24.77
CA THR A 631 -12.19 8.63 -23.50
C THR A 631 -12.56 10.08 -23.22
N GLU A 632 -13.86 10.36 -23.24
CA GLU A 632 -14.41 11.69 -23.04
C GLU A 632 -15.42 11.72 -21.90
N LYS A 633 -15.52 12.86 -21.24
CA LYS A 633 -16.49 13.10 -20.16
C LYS A 633 -17.61 13.97 -20.70
N PRO A 634 -18.83 13.45 -20.81
CA PRO A 634 -19.96 14.26 -21.24
C PRO A 634 -20.36 15.27 -20.15
N GLU A 635 -20.92 16.39 -20.56
CA GLU A 635 -21.53 17.33 -19.64
C GLU A 635 -22.87 16.81 -19.13
N ARG A 636 -23.70 16.28 -20.08
CA ARG A 636 -25.06 15.83 -19.78
C ARG A 636 -25.41 14.57 -20.54
N ILE A 637 -26.16 13.72 -19.86
CA ILE A 637 -26.85 12.58 -20.47
C ILE A 637 -28.34 12.79 -20.28
N MET A 638 -29.09 12.65 -21.36
CA MET A 638 -30.55 12.74 -21.36
C MET A 638 -31.16 11.44 -21.86
N VAL A 639 -32.17 10.97 -21.15
CA VAL A 639 -33.04 9.86 -21.55
C VAL A 639 -34.41 10.47 -21.77
N ASP A 640 -34.88 10.46 -23.01
CA ASP A 640 -36.05 11.21 -23.45
C ASP A 640 -35.90 12.70 -23.05
N GLU A 641 -36.70 13.20 -22.11
CA GLU A 641 -36.61 14.57 -21.61
C GLU A 641 -35.95 14.68 -20.21
N ASN A 642 -35.58 13.52 -19.60
CA ASN A 642 -35.02 13.50 -18.26
C ASN A 642 -33.50 13.59 -18.28
N MET A 643 -32.96 14.56 -17.49
CA MET A 643 -31.52 14.75 -17.32
C MET A 643 -30.98 13.86 -16.21
N ILE A 644 -29.88 13.18 -16.49
CA ILE A 644 -29.16 12.37 -15.50
C ILE A 644 -27.95 13.17 -15.01
N GLU A 645 -27.96 13.58 -13.73
CA GLU A 645 -26.90 14.36 -13.09
C GLU A 645 -25.90 13.45 -12.35
N VAL A 646 -25.28 12.53 -13.05
CA VAL A 646 -24.29 11.60 -12.52
C VAL A 646 -23.01 11.69 -13.36
N PRO A 647 -21.82 11.66 -12.74
CA PRO A 647 -20.58 11.56 -13.49
C PRO A 647 -20.63 10.43 -14.50
N SER A 648 -20.19 10.71 -15.70
CA SER A 648 -20.26 9.76 -16.79
C SER A 648 -18.98 9.77 -17.61
N THR A 649 -18.65 8.62 -18.20
CA THR A 649 -17.47 8.46 -19.06
C THR A 649 -17.86 7.72 -20.32
N VAL A 650 -17.61 8.33 -21.48
CA VAL A 650 -17.83 7.74 -22.79
C VAL A 650 -16.49 7.23 -23.34
N MET A 651 -16.44 5.97 -23.72
CA MET A 651 -15.29 5.34 -24.36
C MET A 651 -15.64 4.99 -25.80
N GLY A 652 -14.94 5.61 -26.75
CA GLY A 652 -14.98 5.25 -28.16
C GLY A 652 -13.87 4.26 -28.48
N ILE A 653 -14.23 3.11 -29.04
CA ILE A 653 -13.30 2.05 -29.41
C ILE A 653 -13.41 1.70 -30.88
N GLU A 654 -12.33 1.22 -31.48
CA GLU A 654 -12.31 0.56 -32.78
C GLU A 654 -12.55 -0.92 -32.57
N PRO A 655 -13.75 -1.49 -32.78
CA PRO A 655 -14.10 -2.82 -32.29
C PRO A 655 -13.17 -3.93 -32.76
N ARG A 656 -12.69 -3.89 -33.99
CA ARG A 656 -11.86 -4.93 -34.59
C ARG A 656 -10.47 -4.98 -33.94
N SER A 657 -9.77 -3.86 -33.88
CA SER A 657 -8.43 -3.76 -33.31
C SER A 657 -8.48 -3.86 -31.79
N PHE A 658 -9.54 -3.33 -31.15
CA PHE A 658 -9.73 -3.45 -29.70
C PHE A 658 -9.82 -4.91 -29.24
N GLY A 659 -10.52 -5.77 -29.99
CA GLY A 659 -10.61 -7.19 -29.64
C GLY A 659 -9.28 -7.96 -29.72
N GLN A 660 -8.29 -7.43 -30.45
CA GLN A 660 -6.96 -8.03 -30.56
C GLN A 660 -5.99 -7.56 -29.46
N VAL A 661 -6.18 -6.35 -28.96
CA VAL A 661 -5.24 -5.65 -28.07
C VAL A 661 -5.72 -5.61 -26.62
N ALA A 662 -7.02 -5.40 -26.39
CA ALA A 662 -7.54 -5.21 -25.05
C ALA A 662 -7.46 -6.47 -24.19
N TRP A 663 -7.01 -6.27 -22.96
CA TRP A 663 -7.03 -7.34 -21.99
C TRP A 663 -8.40 -7.44 -21.30
N VAL A 664 -9.05 -8.58 -21.48
CA VAL A 664 -10.36 -8.85 -20.89
C VAL A 664 -10.38 -10.22 -20.22
N ASP A 665 -10.77 -10.27 -18.96
CA ASP A 665 -10.98 -11.55 -18.28
C ASP A 665 -12.35 -12.12 -18.66
N SER A 666 -12.37 -13.29 -19.29
CA SER A 666 -13.60 -13.99 -19.68
C SER A 666 -14.57 -14.29 -18.54
N LYS A 667 -14.10 -14.18 -17.28
CA LYS A 667 -14.92 -14.44 -16.09
C LYS A 667 -15.76 -13.25 -15.63
N ILE A 668 -15.50 -12.06 -16.17
CA ILE A 668 -16.15 -10.81 -15.73
C ILE A 668 -17.40 -10.53 -16.56
N LEU A 669 -17.33 -10.79 -17.86
CA LEU A 669 -18.42 -10.52 -18.77
C LEU A 669 -19.39 -11.71 -18.83
N PRO A 670 -20.70 -11.46 -18.87
CA PRO A 670 -21.72 -12.51 -18.99
C PRO A 670 -21.60 -13.31 -20.30
N VAL A 671 -21.18 -12.63 -21.37
CA VAL A 671 -20.96 -13.20 -22.71
C VAL A 671 -19.56 -12.83 -23.22
N SER A 672 -19.12 -13.46 -24.31
CA SER A 672 -17.81 -13.16 -24.90
C SER A 672 -17.71 -11.69 -25.32
N ILE A 673 -16.53 -11.07 -25.10
CA ILE A 673 -16.26 -9.69 -25.55
C ILE A 673 -16.56 -9.53 -27.06
N ASN A 674 -16.31 -10.56 -27.86
CA ASN A 674 -16.55 -10.53 -29.30
C ASN A 674 -18.03 -10.31 -29.66
N GLU A 675 -18.97 -10.73 -28.84
CA GLU A 675 -20.40 -10.46 -29.07
C GLU A 675 -20.71 -8.97 -28.95
N TYR A 676 -20.14 -8.32 -27.90
CA TYR A 676 -20.27 -6.87 -27.75
C TYR A 676 -19.65 -6.12 -28.94
N LEU A 677 -18.43 -6.52 -29.33
CA LEU A 677 -17.72 -5.88 -30.44
C LEU A 677 -18.44 -6.05 -31.78
N ASN A 678 -19.01 -7.23 -32.04
CA ASN A 678 -19.79 -7.48 -33.26
C ASN A 678 -21.03 -6.59 -33.36
N ILE A 679 -21.73 -6.33 -32.26
CA ILE A 679 -22.88 -5.41 -32.22
C ILE A 679 -22.44 -3.99 -32.56
N LEU A 680 -21.29 -3.52 -32.00
CA LEU A 680 -20.73 -2.20 -32.27
C LEU A 680 -20.27 -2.04 -33.74
N ILE A 681 -19.89 -3.15 -34.41
CA ILE A 681 -19.55 -3.14 -35.84
C ILE A 681 -20.81 -3.04 -36.67
N GLN A 682 -21.85 -3.81 -36.32
CA GLN A 682 -23.09 -3.88 -37.11
C GLN A 682 -23.93 -2.60 -37.04
N LYS A 683 -23.97 -1.98 -35.86
CA LYS A 683 -24.75 -0.74 -35.63
C LYS A 683 -23.79 0.35 -35.12
N GLN A 684 -23.48 1.33 -35.93
CA GLN A 684 -22.54 2.41 -35.60
C GLN A 684 -22.99 3.25 -34.41
N ASN A 685 -24.30 3.48 -34.25
CA ASN A 685 -24.88 4.22 -33.10
C ASN A 685 -25.22 3.34 -31.90
N ALA A 686 -24.80 2.08 -31.90
CA ALA A 686 -24.94 1.19 -30.74
C ALA A 686 -24.06 1.66 -29.58
N ALA A 687 -24.60 1.52 -28.39
CA ALA A 687 -23.82 1.72 -27.17
C ALA A 687 -24.13 0.65 -26.11
N PHE A 688 -23.09 0.29 -25.32
CA PHE A 688 -23.24 -0.47 -24.09
C PHE A 688 -23.13 0.47 -22.93
N VAL A 689 -24.05 0.39 -21.97
CA VAL A 689 -24.18 1.33 -20.88
C VAL A 689 -24.07 0.60 -19.54
N SER A 690 -23.50 1.25 -18.53
CA SER A 690 -23.44 0.70 -17.17
C SER A 690 -24.83 0.38 -16.63
N SER A 691 -25.01 -0.82 -16.04
CA SER A 691 -26.28 -1.24 -15.38
C SER A 691 -26.74 -0.25 -14.31
N LYS A 692 -25.83 0.53 -13.75
CA LYS A 692 -26.11 1.57 -12.74
C LYS A 692 -27.03 2.67 -13.23
N ILE A 693 -27.12 2.90 -14.54
CA ILE A 693 -28.04 3.90 -15.10
C ILE A 693 -29.51 3.64 -14.70
N LYS A 694 -29.86 2.35 -14.47
CA LYS A 694 -31.21 1.96 -14.01
C LYS A 694 -31.56 2.43 -12.60
N GLU A 695 -30.57 2.81 -11.79
CA GLU A 695 -30.82 3.39 -10.47
C GLU A 695 -31.26 4.86 -10.56
N TYR A 696 -30.99 5.51 -11.70
CA TYR A 696 -31.23 6.94 -11.91
C TYR A 696 -32.34 7.21 -12.92
N SER A 697 -32.64 6.27 -13.80
CA SER A 697 -33.67 6.39 -14.85
C SER A 697 -34.17 5.01 -15.24
N ASP A 698 -35.46 4.94 -15.63
CA ASP A 698 -36.09 3.71 -16.09
C ASP A 698 -35.77 3.50 -17.58
N VAL A 699 -34.69 2.74 -17.84
CA VAL A 699 -34.11 2.53 -19.17
C VAL A 699 -34.11 1.06 -19.55
N GLU A 700 -34.46 0.76 -20.78
CA GLU A 700 -34.44 -0.58 -21.34
C GLU A 700 -33.52 -0.69 -22.57
N VAL A 701 -33.29 -1.92 -23.02
CA VAL A 701 -32.54 -2.17 -24.26
C VAL A 701 -33.40 -1.73 -25.43
N GLY A 702 -32.86 -0.87 -26.28
CA GLY A 702 -33.55 -0.25 -27.41
C GLY A 702 -33.78 1.25 -27.26
N ASP A 703 -33.71 1.77 -26.03
CA ASP A 703 -33.87 3.20 -25.78
C ASP A 703 -32.70 4.02 -26.29
N SER A 704 -32.96 5.29 -26.55
CA SER A 704 -31.93 6.21 -27.06
C SER A 704 -31.44 7.18 -25.98
N LEU A 705 -30.15 7.31 -25.90
CA LEU A 705 -29.47 8.29 -25.05
C LEU A 705 -28.99 9.47 -25.89
N ARG A 706 -29.26 10.67 -25.41
CA ARG A 706 -28.70 11.91 -25.95
C ARG A 706 -27.59 12.37 -25.05
N ILE A 707 -26.37 12.49 -25.59
CA ILE A 707 -25.17 12.79 -24.86
C ILE A 707 -24.58 14.09 -25.35
N THR A 708 -24.46 15.09 -24.49
CA THR A 708 -23.94 16.42 -24.84
C THR A 708 -22.54 16.59 -24.28
N PHE A 709 -21.63 17.11 -25.09
CA PHE A 709 -20.24 17.35 -24.72
C PHE A 709 -19.88 18.83 -24.75
N ARG A 710 -19.05 19.27 -23.80
CA ARG A 710 -18.42 20.57 -23.79
C ARG A 710 -16.90 20.47 -23.69
N ASP A 711 -16.23 21.47 -24.20
CA ASP A 711 -14.78 21.65 -24.08
C ASP A 711 -14.38 22.08 -22.65
N SER A 712 -13.08 21.98 -22.36
CA SER A 712 -12.45 22.49 -21.13
C SER A 712 -12.68 24.00 -20.85
N LYS A 713 -13.13 24.75 -21.83
CA LYS A 713 -13.50 26.17 -21.77
C LYS A 713 -15.00 26.40 -21.64
N ASP A 714 -15.78 25.35 -21.40
CA ASP A 714 -17.23 25.37 -21.28
C ASP A 714 -17.98 25.73 -22.58
N GLU A 715 -17.29 25.60 -23.77
CA GLU A 715 -17.89 25.78 -25.09
C GLU A 715 -18.54 24.47 -25.56
N TYR A 716 -19.71 24.56 -26.22
CA TYR A 716 -20.42 23.41 -26.80
C TYR A 716 -19.57 22.71 -27.86
N LEU A 717 -19.25 21.45 -27.68
CA LEU A 717 -18.46 20.64 -28.59
C LEU A 717 -19.34 19.89 -29.61
N GLY A 718 -20.43 19.31 -29.13
CA GLY A 718 -21.35 18.55 -29.96
C GLY A 718 -22.31 17.68 -29.14
N GLU A 719 -23.18 17.00 -29.87
CA GLU A 719 -24.19 16.08 -29.33
C GLU A 719 -24.13 14.74 -30.09
N MET A 720 -24.29 13.66 -29.35
CA MET A 720 -24.32 12.29 -29.87
C MET A 720 -25.61 11.59 -29.42
N LYS A 721 -26.28 10.90 -30.34
CA LYS A 721 -27.45 10.08 -30.03
C LYS A 721 -27.10 8.60 -30.21
N VAL A 722 -27.11 7.82 -29.12
CA VAL A 722 -26.80 6.38 -29.13
C VAL A 722 -28.00 5.55 -28.73
N VAL A 723 -28.04 4.31 -29.19
CA VAL A 723 -29.07 3.34 -28.84
C VAL A 723 -28.46 2.30 -27.89
N ILE A 724 -29.11 2.07 -26.76
CA ILE A 724 -28.71 1.07 -25.78
C ILE A 724 -28.89 -0.33 -26.35
N CYS A 725 -27.82 -1.06 -26.60
CA CYS A 725 -27.86 -2.44 -27.10
C CYS A 725 -27.64 -3.49 -26.01
N GLY A 726 -27.24 -3.04 -24.81
CA GLY A 726 -27.06 -3.90 -23.64
C GLY A 726 -26.47 -3.16 -22.47
N PHE A 727 -26.50 -3.83 -21.29
CA PHE A 727 -25.95 -3.30 -20.06
C PHE A 727 -24.65 -4.01 -19.71
N ILE A 728 -23.69 -3.25 -19.14
CA ILE A 728 -22.40 -3.74 -18.70
C ILE A 728 -22.13 -3.30 -17.25
N ASP A 729 -21.54 -4.18 -16.45
CA ASP A 729 -21.12 -3.84 -15.08
C ASP A 729 -19.64 -3.52 -15.01
N TYR A 730 -18.86 -4.03 -15.94
CA TYR A 730 -17.41 -3.89 -16.00
C TYR A 730 -16.93 -3.72 -17.44
N TRP A 731 -15.94 -2.84 -17.61
CA TRP A 731 -15.26 -2.64 -18.88
C TRP A 731 -13.80 -2.26 -18.66
N PRO A 732 -12.83 -2.72 -19.48
CA PRO A 732 -11.42 -2.39 -19.32
C PRO A 732 -11.17 -0.88 -19.26
N SER A 733 -10.36 -0.44 -18.32
CA SER A 733 -9.99 0.96 -18.07
C SER A 733 -11.13 1.92 -17.66
N LEU A 734 -12.36 1.42 -17.46
CA LEU A 734 -13.48 2.22 -17.00
C LEU A 734 -13.85 1.87 -15.56
N ALA A 735 -13.74 2.83 -14.66
CA ALA A 735 -14.09 2.66 -13.24
C ALA A 735 -15.59 2.93 -12.99
N ASN A 736 -16.21 2.12 -12.13
CA ASN A 736 -17.61 2.29 -11.71
C ASN A 736 -17.83 3.50 -10.80
N LYS A 737 -16.77 4.03 -10.19
CA LYS A 737 -16.81 5.20 -9.32
C LYS A 737 -15.67 6.16 -9.64
N VAL A 738 -15.93 7.46 -9.54
CA VAL A 738 -14.93 8.52 -9.73
C VAL A 738 -14.81 9.36 -8.47
N TYR A 739 -13.58 9.82 -8.19
CA TYR A 739 -13.31 10.72 -7.09
C TYR A 739 -13.68 12.15 -7.48
N MET A 740 -14.65 12.75 -6.79
CA MET A 740 -15.05 14.14 -6.91
C MET A 740 -15.03 14.80 -5.53
N PRO A 741 -14.01 15.61 -5.22
CA PRO A 741 -13.96 16.33 -3.95
C PRO A 741 -15.09 17.35 -3.89
N ASP A 742 -16.07 17.10 -3.04
CA ASP A 742 -17.17 18.02 -2.76
C ASP A 742 -17.02 18.53 -1.31
N ASN A 743 -17.08 19.84 -1.13
CA ASN A 743 -16.90 20.47 0.19
C ASN A 743 -18.05 20.19 1.17
N ASN A 744 -19.17 19.66 0.70
CA ASN A 744 -20.40 19.49 1.48
C ASN A 744 -20.86 18.03 1.66
N ASN A 745 -20.26 17.05 1.01
CA ASN A 745 -20.67 15.64 1.06
C ASN A 745 -19.65 14.76 1.79
N ASN A 746 -20.11 13.90 2.66
CA ASN A 746 -19.30 12.94 3.40
C ASN A 746 -18.68 11.82 2.52
N ASP A 747 -19.17 11.61 1.30
CA ASP A 747 -18.63 10.62 0.35
C ASP A 747 -18.07 11.33 -0.89
N PRO A 748 -16.73 11.40 -1.04
CA PRO A 748 -16.08 12.00 -2.20
C PRO A 748 -16.13 11.11 -3.46
N TYR A 749 -16.66 9.88 -3.37
CA TYR A 749 -16.74 8.95 -4.49
C TYR A 749 -18.16 8.87 -5.02
N LYS A 750 -18.36 9.37 -6.24
CA LYS A 750 -19.64 9.30 -6.94
C LYS A 750 -19.66 8.15 -7.94
N ASP A 751 -20.84 7.57 -8.17
CA ASP A 751 -21.03 6.57 -9.23
C ASP A 751 -20.70 7.17 -10.58
N ASN A 752 -20.17 6.36 -11.48
CA ASN A 752 -19.79 6.73 -12.82
C ASN A 752 -20.56 5.87 -13.83
N ILE A 753 -21.34 6.52 -14.70
CA ILE A 753 -22.03 5.83 -15.79
C ILE A 753 -21.04 5.62 -16.93
N MET A 754 -20.71 4.37 -17.19
CA MET A 754 -19.85 3.99 -18.32
C MET A 754 -20.69 3.81 -19.58
N ILE A 755 -20.20 4.37 -20.69
CA ILE A 755 -20.82 4.24 -22.02
C ILE A 755 -19.73 3.84 -22.99
N VAL A 756 -19.91 2.72 -23.68
CA VAL A 756 -18.97 2.22 -24.69
C VAL A 756 -19.62 2.26 -26.05
N CYS A 757 -19.01 2.91 -27.01
CA CYS A 757 -19.52 3.11 -28.35
C CYS A 757 -18.44 2.95 -29.43
N ASN A 758 -18.84 3.00 -30.70
CA ASN A 758 -17.90 2.96 -31.81
C ASN A 758 -17.15 4.29 -31.95
N ALA A 759 -15.81 4.23 -32.03
CA ALA A 759 -14.93 5.40 -32.14
C ALA A 759 -15.22 6.25 -33.38
N SER A 760 -15.52 5.60 -34.52
CA SER A 760 -15.86 6.31 -35.75
C SER A 760 -17.14 7.13 -35.62
N TYR A 761 -18.15 6.60 -34.93
CA TYR A 761 -19.39 7.32 -34.67
C TYR A 761 -19.17 8.51 -33.73
N LEU A 762 -18.35 8.32 -32.69
CA LEU A 762 -17.98 9.37 -31.75
C LEU A 762 -17.23 10.52 -32.46
N THR A 763 -16.25 10.18 -33.31
CA THR A 763 -15.47 11.15 -34.11
C THR A 763 -16.33 11.88 -35.14
N ASN A 764 -17.27 11.19 -35.79
CA ASN A 764 -18.19 11.82 -36.72
C ASN A 764 -19.12 12.82 -36.03
N SER A 765 -19.48 12.59 -34.77
CA SER A 765 -20.37 13.46 -33.98
C SER A 765 -19.66 14.67 -33.38
N LEU A 766 -18.40 14.51 -32.97
CA LEU A 766 -17.69 15.52 -32.19
C LEU A 766 -16.44 16.12 -32.88
N GLY A 767 -16.06 15.59 -34.04
CA GLY A 767 -14.84 15.97 -34.73
C GLY A 767 -13.61 15.20 -34.21
N THR A 768 -12.40 15.74 -34.43
CA THR A 768 -11.16 15.09 -34.06
C THR A 768 -10.96 15.14 -32.55
N LEU A 769 -10.93 13.95 -31.92
CA LEU A 769 -10.74 13.80 -30.48
C LEU A 769 -9.35 13.25 -30.15
N ARG A 770 -8.89 13.55 -28.94
CA ARG A 770 -7.67 12.95 -28.40
C ARG A 770 -7.91 11.48 -28.10
N TYR A 771 -6.92 10.64 -28.42
CA TYR A 771 -6.97 9.21 -28.11
C TYR A 771 -5.68 8.74 -27.43
N ASN A 772 -5.79 7.64 -26.74
CA ASN A 772 -4.66 6.85 -26.25
C ASN A 772 -4.42 5.70 -27.22
N ILE A 773 -3.15 5.32 -27.38
CA ILE A 773 -2.74 4.19 -28.21
C ILE A 773 -2.54 3.01 -27.28
N TRP A 774 -3.30 1.95 -27.48
CA TRP A 774 -3.13 0.70 -26.76
C TRP A 774 -2.35 -0.26 -27.64
N LEU A 775 -1.34 -0.91 -27.05
CA LEU A 775 -0.41 -1.79 -27.76
C LEU A 775 -0.42 -3.19 -27.13
N LYS A 776 -0.30 -4.17 -28.00
CA LYS A 776 0.06 -5.54 -27.65
C LYS A 776 1.47 -5.81 -28.13
N LYS A 777 2.35 -6.26 -27.26
CA LYS A 777 3.75 -6.58 -27.58
C LYS A 777 3.86 -7.86 -28.40
N ALA A 778 4.85 -7.93 -29.27
CA ALA A 778 5.22 -9.16 -29.92
C ALA A 778 5.72 -10.22 -28.90
N PRO A 779 5.48 -11.52 -29.12
CA PRO A 779 5.85 -12.56 -28.18
C PRO A 779 7.35 -12.55 -27.84
N GLY A 780 7.65 -12.53 -26.54
CA GLY A 780 9.03 -12.56 -26.02
C GLY A 780 9.69 -11.19 -25.82
N ILE A 781 9.08 -10.10 -26.22
CA ILE A 781 9.60 -8.74 -26.03
C ILE A 781 9.37 -8.24 -24.60
N THR A 782 10.44 -7.72 -23.99
CA THR A 782 10.37 -7.11 -22.65
C THR A 782 9.89 -5.66 -22.72
N ASP A 783 9.38 -5.13 -21.58
CA ASP A 783 8.96 -3.74 -21.47
C ASP A 783 10.11 -2.77 -21.75
N GLN A 784 11.34 -3.14 -21.33
CA GLN A 784 12.54 -2.32 -21.51
C GLN A 784 12.97 -2.27 -22.98
N GLU A 785 12.98 -3.40 -23.68
CA GLU A 785 13.33 -3.46 -25.11
C GLU A 785 12.39 -2.60 -25.96
N LEU A 786 11.08 -2.62 -25.66
CA LEU A 786 10.14 -1.75 -26.36
C LEU A 786 10.39 -0.26 -26.04
N LEU A 787 10.68 0.07 -24.76
CA LEU A 787 10.98 1.44 -24.36
C LEU A 787 12.27 1.95 -25.03
N ASP A 788 13.32 1.15 -25.03
CA ASP A 788 14.61 1.50 -25.66
C ASP A 788 14.43 1.75 -27.17
N THR A 789 13.60 0.93 -27.84
CA THR A 789 13.29 1.13 -29.28
C THR A 789 12.51 2.41 -29.54
N ILE A 790 11.54 2.77 -28.66
CA ILE A 790 10.76 4.01 -28.75
C ILE A 790 11.70 5.23 -28.57
N GLU A 791 12.65 5.15 -27.63
CA GLU A 791 13.64 6.20 -27.38
C GLU A 791 14.67 6.30 -28.52
N GLU A 792 15.17 5.19 -29.06
CA GLU A 792 16.08 5.17 -30.21
C GLU A 792 15.45 5.79 -31.48
N LYS A 793 14.15 5.60 -31.68
CA LYS A 793 13.41 6.17 -32.80
C LYS A 793 12.91 7.59 -32.54
N GLU A 794 13.23 8.18 -31.39
CA GLU A 794 12.82 9.52 -30.96
C GLU A 794 11.29 9.75 -31.05
N ILE A 795 10.48 8.70 -30.80
CA ILE A 795 9.02 8.82 -30.84
C ILE A 795 8.53 9.59 -29.62
N GLU A 796 7.91 10.73 -29.83
CA GLU A 796 7.43 11.60 -28.75
C GLU A 796 6.18 11.02 -28.07
N TYR A 797 6.20 10.89 -26.75
CA TYR A 797 5.04 10.51 -25.94
C TYR A 797 4.95 11.36 -24.67
N LYS A 798 3.74 11.55 -24.17
CA LYS A 798 3.50 12.23 -22.89
C LYS A 798 3.70 11.31 -21.72
N ASN A 799 3.22 10.08 -21.83
CA ASN A 799 3.34 9.02 -20.82
C ASN A 799 3.16 7.66 -21.48
N ILE A 800 3.91 6.68 -21.00
CA ILE A 800 3.77 5.27 -21.37
C ILE A 800 3.55 4.44 -20.11
N SER A 801 2.67 3.48 -20.16
CA SER A 801 2.25 2.67 -19.02
C SER A 801 2.25 1.20 -19.39
N PHE A 802 3.08 0.41 -18.73
CA PHE A 802 3.19 -1.05 -18.93
C PHE A 802 2.46 -1.77 -17.80
N ALA A 803 1.51 -2.65 -18.14
CA ALA A 803 0.79 -3.46 -17.16
C ALA A 803 1.72 -4.39 -16.38
N THR A 804 2.69 -5.03 -17.07
CA THR A 804 3.68 -5.94 -16.48
C THR A 804 4.57 -5.22 -15.47
N SER A 805 5.10 -4.05 -15.82
CA SER A 805 5.93 -3.23 -14.94
C SER A 805 5.15 -2.75 -13.71
N GLN A 806 3.90 -2.31 -13.87
CA GLN A 806 3.03 -1.94 -12.74
C GLN A 806 2.73 -3.13 -11.83
N MET A 807 2.52 -4.32 -12.39
CA MET A 807 2.34 -5.54 -11.59
C MET A 807 3.59 -5.88 -10.79
N ILE A 808 4.79 -5.81 -11.39
CA ILE A 808 6.06 -6.02 -10.69
C ILE A 808 6.23 -4.96 -9.58
N GLU A 809 5.96 -3.71 -9.88
CA GLU A 809 6.01 -2.62 -8.91
C GLU A 809 5.04 -2.85 -7.75
N SER A 810 3.81 -3.22 -8.02
CA SER A 810 2.81 -3.54 -6.99
C SER A 810 3.24 -4.72 -6.10
N ARG A 811 3.81 -5.78 -6.68
CA ARG A 811 4.33 -6.94 -5.93
C ARG A 811 5.57 -6.59 -5.10
N THR A 812 6.33 -5.57 -5.50
CA THR A 812 7.52 -5.09 -4.78
C THR A 812 7.21 -3.99 -3.78
N ASP A 813 5.97 -3.54 -3.71
CA ASP A 813 5.54 -2.55 -2.74
C ASP A 813 5.68 -3.07 -1.30
N GLY A 814 6.23 -2.25 -0.41
CA GLY A 814 6.54 -2.65 0.96
C GLY A 814 5.33 -3.12 1.76
N LEU A 815 4.14 -2.52 1.54
CA LEU A 815 2.92 -2.96 2.19
C LEU A 815 2.49 -4.34 1.71
N ASN A 816 2.54 -4.59 0.41
CA ASN A 816 2.14 -5.86 -0.20
C ASN A 816 3.10 -7.01 0.15
N MET A 817 4.41 -6.73 0.14
CA MET A 817 5.42 -7.68 0.62
C MET A 817 5.21 -7.99 2.10
N GLY A 818 4.85 -6.98 2.91
CA GLY A 818 4.54 -7.15 4.33
C GLY A 818 3.37 -8.08 4.56
N VAL A 819 2.26 -7.88 3.86
CA VAL A 819 1.07 -8.73 3.94
C VAL A 819 1.40 -10.17 3.55
N ASN A 820 1.99 -10.38 2.37
CA ASN A 820 2.35 -11.72 1.88
C ASN A 820 3.36 -12.42 2.80
N GLY A 821 4.37 -11.68 3.24
CA GLY A 821 5.39 -12.19 4.14
C GLY A 821 4.84 -12.57 5.51
N MET A 822 3.94 -11.76 6.08
CA MET A 822 3.32 -12.04 7.37
C MET A 822 2.36 -13.23 7.32
N LEU A 823 1.56 -13.37 6.25
CA LEU A 823 0.70 -14.53 6.04
C LEU A 823 1.52 -15.82 5.89
N THR A 824 2.61 -15.77 5.13
CA THR A 824 3.56 -16.90 4.95
C THR A 824 4.26 -17.26 6.25
N LEU A 825 4.80 -16.27 6.94
CA LEU A 825 5.50 -16.47 8.21
C LEU A 825 4.53 -16.98 9.29
N GLY A 826 3.36 -16.38 9.39
CA GLY A 826 2.31 -16.83 10.31
C GLY A 826 2.02 -18.31 10.12
N PHE A 827 1.86 -18.76 8.88
CA PHE A 827 1.66 -20.17 8.56
C PHE A 827 2.85 -21.06 8.99
N ILE A 828 4.09 -20.68 8.69
CA ILE A 828 5.29 -21.42 9.07
C ILE A 828 5.39 -21.56 10.59
N VAL A 829 5.18 -20.46 11.32
CA VAL A 829 5.24 -20.46 12.79
C VAL A 829 4.14 -21.33 13.39
N ILE A 830 2.91 -21.22 12.88
CA ILE A 830 1.78 -22.05 13.33
C ILE A 830 2.08 -23.52 13.14
N ILE A 831 2.59 -23.93 11.97
CA ILE A 831 2.97 -25.31 11.70
C ILE A 831 4.08 -25.77 12.66
N ALA A 832 5.13 -24.98 12.84
CA ALA A 832 6.23 -25.33 13.73
C ALA A 832 5.75 -25.56 15.18
N ILE A 833 4.92 -24.63 15.69
CA ILE A 833 4.37 -24.73 17.04
C ILE A 833 3.41 -25.94 17.15
N THR A 834 2.62 -26.18 16.12
CA THR A 834 1.70 -27.33 16.08
C THR A 834 2.46 -28.64 16.11
N LEU A 835 3.54 -28.78 15.36
CA LEU A 835 4.42 -29.95 15.38
C LEU A 835 5.01 -30.17 16.76
N ILE A 836 5.58 -29.12 17.37
CA ILE A 836 6.18 -29.20 18.72
C ILE A 836 5.10 -29.55 19.75
N GLY A 837 3.97 -28.85 19.75
CA GLY A 837 2.85 -29.11 20.68
C GLY A 837 2.31 -30.53 20.55
N PHE A 838 2.21 -31.02 19.32
CA PHE A 838 1.77 -32.38 19.01
C PHE A 838 2.75 -33.45 19.53
N ILE A 839 4.04 -33.24 19.34
CA ILE A 839 5.10 -34.11 19.86
C ILE A 839 5.04 -34.19 21.38
N ILE A 840 4.94 -33.05 22.06
CA ILE A 840 4.88 -32.95 23.52
C ILE A 840 3.64 -33.70 24.04
N TYR A 841 2.49 -33.44 23.45
CA TYR A 841 1.26 -34.09 23.86
C TYR A 841 1.37 -35.61 23.83
N TRP A 842 1.87 -36.19 22.72
CA TRP A 842 2.00 -37.65 22.62
C TRP A 842 3.04 -38.21 23.55
N MET A 843 4.16 -37.52 23.81
CA MET A 843 5.15 -37.95 24.79
C MET A 843 4.55 -38.04 26.20
N ILE A 844 3.80 -37.01 26.63
CA ILE A 844 3.20 -36.98 27.94
C ILE A 844 2.04 -37.96 28.04
N SER A 845 1.19 -38.07 26.99
CA SER A 845 0.09 -39.04 26.95
C SER A 845 0.59 -40.48 27.12
N ILE A 846 1.70 -40.84 26.46
CA ILE A 846 2.30 -42.17 26.58
C ILE A 846 2.85 -42.37 27.99
N LYS A 847 3.60 -41.42 28.57
CA LYS A 847 4.14 -41.50 29.94
C LYS A 847 3.04 -41.66 30.99
N GLY A 848 2.00 -40.82 30.92
CA GLY A 848 0.91 -40.80 31.87
C GLY A 848 0.01 -42.06 31.84
N ARG A 849 0.05 -42.80 30.72
CA ARG A 849 -0.76 -44.04 30.54
C ARG A 849 0.08 -45.32 30.51
N ALA A 850 1.39 -45.20 30.81
CA ALA A 850 2.30 -46.34 30.80
C ALA A 850 1.83 -47.54 31.62
N LEU A 851 1.30 -47.29 32.84
CA LEU A 851 0.73 -48.32 33.71
C LEU A 851 -0.49 -49.02 33.06
N GLN A 852 -1.41 -48.25 32.45
CA GLN A 852 -2.56 -48.81 31.74
C GLN A 852 -2.12 -49.73 30.57
N PHE A 853 -1.11 -49.33 29.81
CA PHE A 853 -0.56 -50.16 28.74
C PHE A 853 0.15 -51.41 29.27
N GLY A 854 0.81 -51.29 30.45
CA GLY A 854 1.40 -52.45 31.17
C GLY A 854 0.33 -53.47 31.54
N ILE A 855 -0.78 -53.02 32.15
CA ILE A 855 -1.90 -53.88 32.51
C ILE A 855 -2.52 -54.55 31.28
N LEU A 856 -2.81 -53.81 30.23
CA LEU A 856 -3.36 -54.37 28.98
C LEU A 856 -2.44 -55.40 28.34
N ARG A 857 -1.13 -55.23 28.42
CA ARG A 857 -0.15 -56.22 27.96
C ARG A 857 -0.10 -57.44 28.89
N ALA A 858 -0.24 -57.26 30.19
CA ALA A 858 -0.33 -58.39 31.16
C ALA A 858 -1.62 -59.20 30.94
N MET A 859 -2.72 -58.56 30.51
CA MET A 859 -3.97 -59.20 30.11
C MET A 859 -3.90 -59.91 28.74
N GLY A 860 -2.78 -59.96 28.05
CA GLY A 860 -2.54 -60.70 26.83
C GLY A 860 -2.58 -59.89 25.52
N LEU A 861 -2.71 -58.55 25.54
CA LEU A 861 -2.59 -57.77 24.31
C LEU A 861 -1.18 -57.74 23.81
N LYS A 862 -1.02 -58.10 22.54
CA LYS A 862 0.27 -58.06 21.84
C LYS A 862 0.74 -56.59 21.65
N GLN A 863 2.06 -56.38 21.65
CA GLN A 863 2.65 -55.03 21.43
C GLN A 863 2.12 -54.35 20.17
N LYS A 864 1.94 -55.10 19.09
CA LYS A 864 1.38 -54.61 17.82
C LYS A 864 -0.06 -54.09 17.99
N GLN A 865 -0.88 -54.76 18.83
CA GLN A 865 -2.26 -54.34 19.09
C GLN A 865 -2.34 -53.03 19.91
N VAL A 866 -1.39 -52.82 20.83
CA VAL A 866 -1.30 -51.52 21.58
C VAL A 866 -0.86 -50.38 20.64
N ILE A 867 0.04 -50.65 19.73
CA ILE A 867 0.44 -49.64 18.69
C ILE A 867 -0.75 -49.32 17.79
N ILE A 868 -1.52 -50.31 17.32
CA ILE A 868 -2.71 -50.10 16.48
C ILE A 868 -3.77 -49.31 17.27
N MET A 869 -4.00 -49.62 18.56
CA MET A 869 -4.91 -48.90 19.44
C MET A 869 -4.57 -47.43 19.52
N LEU A 870 -3.29 -47.07 19.77
CA LEU A 870 -2.86 -45.69 19.86
C LEU A 870 -2.81 -45.00 18.47
N GLY A 871 -2.51 -45.77 17.40
CA GLY A 871 -2.60 -45.25 16.02
C GLY A 871 -4.05 -44.88 15.65
N LEU A 872 -5.04 -45.72 16.01
CA LEU A 872 -6.46 -45.40 15.86
C LEU A 872 -6.88 -44.20 16.70
N GLU A 873 -6.37 -44.09 17.93
CA GLU A 873 -6.62 -42.93 18.80
C GLU A 873 -6.06 -41.65 18.17
N GLN A 874 -4.85 -41.69 17.65
CA GLN A 874 -4.25 -40.57 16.93
C GLN A 874 -5.06 -40.17 15.71
N LEU A 875 -5.49 -41.14 14.91
CA LEU A 875 -6.30 -40.91 13.72
C LEU A 875 -7.65 -40.27 14.06
N MET A 876 -8.30 -40.73 15.12
CA MET A 876 -9.58 -40.20 15.59
C MET A 876 -9.45 -38.81 16.22
N ILE A 877 -8.38 -38.49 16.94
CA ILE A 877 -8.16 -37.15 17.53
C ILE A 877 -7.64 -36.20 16.46
N SER A 878 -6.50 -36.52 15.87
CA SER A 878 -5.78 -35.59 15.01
C SER A 878 -6.28 -35.63 13.56
N GLY A 879 -6.62 -36.81 13.01
CA GLY A 879 -7.15 -36.92 11.66
C GLY A 879 -8.50 -36.24 11.50
N ILE A 880 -9.41 -36.39 12.47
CA ILE A 880 -10.69 -35.69 12.44
C ILE A 880 -10.52 -34.19 12.70
N ALA A 881 -9.59 -33.79 13.59
CA ALA A 881 -9.26 -32.39 13.79
C ALA A 881 -8.76 -31.71 12.52
N VAL A 882 -7.94 -32.42 11.74
CA VAL A 882 -7.46 -31.98 10.40
C VAL A 882 -8.63 -31.76 9.44
N LEU A 883 -9.49 -32.75 9.31
CA LEU A 883 -10.64 -32.71 8.40
C LEU A 883 -11.58 -31.53 8.75
N ILE A 884 -11.87 -31.36 10.01
CA ILE A 884 -12.70 -30.28 10.51
C ILE A 884 -11.99 -28.92 10.34
N GLY A 885 -10.69 -28.85 10.58
CA GLY A 885 -9.88 -27.66 10.34
C GLY A 885 -9.92 -27.18 8.89
N VAL A 886 -9.89 -28.14 7.93
CA VAL A 886 -10.04 -27.84 6.50
C VAL A 886 -11.42 -27.26 6.19
N ILE A 887 -12.47 -27.86 6.72
CA ILE A 887 -13.85 -27.39 6.51
C ILE A 887 -14.05 -26.00 7.13
N ILE A 888 -13.63 -25.81 8.38
CA ILE A 888 -13.75 -24.51 9.08
C ILE A 888 -12.94 -23.43 8.35
N GLY A 889 -11.70 -23.75 7.92
CA GLY A 889 -10.86 -22.84 7.18
C GLY A 889 -11.48 -22.40 5.85
N GLY A 890 -12.10 -23.36 5.12
CA GLY A 890 -12.84 -23.07 3.89
C GLY A 890 -14.03 -22.13 4.14
N ILE A 891 -14.90 -22.47 5.09
CA ILE A 891 -16.06 -21.65 5.47
C ILE A 891 -15.62 -20.24 5.92
N THR A 892 -14.59 -20.15 6.76
CA THR A 892 -14.07 -18.87 7.23
C THR A 892 -13.52 -18.03 6.07
N SER A 893 -12.81 -18.66 5.13
CA SER A 893 -12.32 -17.99 3.93
C SER A 893 -13.47 -17.43 3.10
N ASP A 894 -14.53 -18.22 2.90
CA ASP A 894 -15.70 -17.82 2.11
C ASP A 894 -16.47 -16.64 2.73
N LEU A 895 -16.55 -16.59 4.05
CA LEU A 895 -17.27 -15.53 4.75
C LEU A 895 -16.46 -14.25 4.89
N PHE A 896 -15.19 -14.34 5.29
CA PHE A 896 -14.43 -13.18 5.74
C PHE A 896 -13.50 -12.57 4.68
N ILE A 897 -12.96 -13.34 3.73
CA ILE A 897 -12.07 -12.77 2.70
C ILE A 897 -12.76 -11.69 1.85
N PRO A 898 -14.02 -11.83 1.40
CA PRO A 898 -14.70 -10.76 0.67
C PRO A 898 -14.84 -9.46 1.47
N LEU A 899 -15.08 -9.57 2.78
CA LEU A 899 -15.18 -8.40 3.67
C LEU A 899 -13.81 -7.74 3.87
N LEU A 900 -12.76 -8.53 4.07
CA LEU A 900 -11.38 -8.06 4.19
C LEU A 900 -10.93 -7.33 2.93
N TYR A 901 -11.22 -7.89 1.75
CA TYR A 901 -10.88 -7.25 0.48
C TYR A 901 -11.52 -5.87 0.33
N LYS A 902 -12.80 -5.73 0.67
CA LYS A 902 -13.51 -4.44 0.59
C LYS A 902 -12.91 -3.35 1.46
N THR A 903 -12.24 -3.71 2.56
CA THR A 903 -11.54 -2.73 3.42
C THR A 903 -10.17 -2.34 2.89
N VAL A 904 -9.54 -3.21 2.07
CA VAL A 904 -8.18 -3.01 1.51
C VAL A 904 -8.23 -2.41 0.12
N SER A 905 -9.29 -2.72 -0.65
CA SER A 905 -9.43 -2.30 -2.04
C SER A 905 -9.74 -0.82 -2.17
N ASN A 906 -9.24 -0.20 -3.24
CA ASN A 906 -9.61 1.16 -3.60
C ASN A 906 -11.06 1.20 -4.10
N VAL A 907 -11.79 2.25 -3.77
CA VAL A 907 -13.18 2.46 -4.20
C VAL A 907 -13.31 2.56 -5.74
N THR A 908 -12.22 2.94 -6.41
CA THR A 908 -12.14 3.13 -7.87
C THR A 908 -11.64 1.89 -8.62
N GLU A 909 -11.60 0.71 -7.98
CA GLU A 909 -11.19 -0.52 -8.67
C GLU A 909 -12.18 -0.90 -9.78
N VAL A 910 -11.63 -1.27 -10.93
CA VAL A 910 -12.41 -1.67 -12.13
C VAL A 910 -12.75 -3.15 -12.05
N TYR A 911 -11.81 -3.99 -11.57
CA TYR A 911 -11.99 -5.44 -11.52
C TYR A 911 -12.90 -5.86 -10.35
N PRO A 912 -13.94 -6.69 -10.57
CA PRO A 912 -14.78 -7.18 -9.50
C PRO A 912 -14.03 -8.15 -8.60
N PHE A 913 -14.39 -8.19 -7.34
CA PHE A 913 -13.81 -9.15 -6.41
C PHE A 913 -14.20 -10.59 -6.79
N LEU A 914 -13.19 -11.42 -7.09
CA LEU A 914 -13.33 -12.86 -7.31
C LEU A 914 -12.48 -13.63 -6.30
N ARG A 915 -12.97 -14.80 -5.87
CA ARG A 915 -12.23 -15.70 -4.98
C ARG A 915 -11.34 -16.62 -5.79
N PHE A 916 -10.09 -16.72 -5.38
CA PHE A 916 -9.10 -17.57 -6.04
C PHE A 916 -8.49 -18.56 -5.05
N TYR A 917 -8.54 -19.83 -5.41
CA TYR A 917 -7.97 -20.94 -4.65
C TYR A 917 -6.94 -21.66 -5.52
N ALA A 918 -5.71 -21.78 -5.02
CA ALA A 918 -4.68 -22.52 -5.74
C ALA A 918 -4.58 -23.95 -5.22
N ARG A 919 -4.76 -24.95 -6.08
CA ARG A 919 -4.63 -26.38 -5.72
C ARG A 919 -3.26 -26.72 -5.13
N LEU A 920 -2.19 -26.08 -5.60
CA LEU A 920 -0.83 -26.27 -5.09
C LEU A 920 -0.67 -25.90 -3.62
N ASP A 921 -1.34 -24.84 -3.16
CA ASP A 921 -1.26 -24.41 -1.76
C ASP A 921 -1.91 -25.43 -0.84
N TYR A 922 -3.04 -26.02 -1.25
CA TYR A 922 -3.70 -27.11 -0.53
C TYR A 922 -2.80 -28.38 -0.48
N TYR A 923 -2.13 -28.75 -1.57
CA TYR A 923 -1.20 -29.87 -1.57
C TYR A 923 0.00 -29.62 -0.63
N ARG A 924 0.52 -28.41 -0.57
CA ARG A 924 1.58 -28.04 0.38
C ARG A 924 1.10 -28.17 1.83
N ILE A 925 -0.08 -27.66 2.14
CA ILE A 925 -0.69 -27.77 3.48
C ILE A 925 -0.89 -29.24 3.85
N TYR A 926 -1.45 -30.07 2.96
CA TYR A 926 -1.64 -31.49 3.22
C TYR A 926 -0.32 -32.25 3.42
N ALA A 927 0.74 -31.90 2.67
CA ALA A 927 2.06 -32.49 2.87
C ALA A 927 2.60 -32.19 4.29
N TYR A 928 2.50 -30.96 4.77
CA TYR A 928 2.90 -30.61 6.13
C TYR A 928 2.07 -31.35 7.18
N ILE A 929 0.76 -31.48 6.99
CA ILE A 929 -0.12 -32.24 7.88
C ILE A 929 0.32 -33.70 7.97
N ILE A 930 0.61 -34.34 6.83
CA ILE A 930 1.08 -35.71 6.79
C ILE A 930 2.41 -35.87 7.57
N ILE A 931 3.34 -34.92 7.43
CA ILE A 931 4.60 -34.91 8.18
C ILE A 931 4.32 -34.85 9.70
N ILE A 932 3.40 -34.00 10.15
CA ILE A 932 3.00 -33.88 11.57
C ILE A 932 2.44 -35.20 12.06
N LEU A 933 1.48 -35.79 11.35
CA LEU A 933 0.86 -37.06 11.72
C LEU A 933 1.85 -38.22 11.77
N MET A 934 2.77 -38.31 10.79
CA MET A 934 3.80 -39.34 10.74
C MET A 934 4.84 -39.17 11.86
N SER A 935 5.20 -37.93 12.22
CA SER A 935 6.08 -37.68 13.37
C SER A 935 5.48 -38.18 14.68
N GLY A 936 4.20 -37.90 14.91
CA GLY A 936 3.46 -38.40 16.08
C GLY A 936 3.39 -39.92 16.13
N LEU A 937 3.07 -40.57 15.01
CA LEU A 937 3.04 -42.02 14.92
C LEU A 937 4.43 -42.66 15.22
N SER A 938 5.49 -42.02 14.71
CA SER A 938 6.86 -42.45 15.00
C SER A 938 7.23 -42.39 16.47
N ILE A 939 6.76 -41.34 17.19
CA ILE A 939 6.96 -41.16 18.63
C ILE A 939 6.18 -42.23 19.41
N VAL A 940 4.93 -42.50 19.02
CA VAL A 940 4.09 -43.52 19.59
C VAL A 940 4.80 -44.90 19.48
N ILE A 941 5.25 -45.25 18.28
CA ILE A 941 5.95 -46.53 18.01
C ILE A 941 7.23 -46.63 18.84
N LYS A 942 8.08 -45.60 18.86
CA LYS A 942 9.33 -45.58 19.63
C LYS A 942 9.08 -45.65 21.13
N GLY A 943 8.06 -44.92 21.62
CA GLY A 943 7.68 -44.88 23.03
C GLY A 943 7.27 -46.28 23.53
N ILE A 944 6.38 -46.98 22.80
CA ILE A 944 5.88 -48.32 23.20
C ILE A 944 7.02 -49.36 23.08
N ARG A 945 7.89 -49.29 22.05
CA ARG A 945 9.00 -50.23 21.89
C ARG A 945 10.01 -50.14 23.04
N LYS A 946 10.24 -48.98 23.63
CA LYS A 946 11.17 -48.78 24.75
C LYS A 946 10.57 -49.19 26.12
N MET A 947 9.26 -49.40 26.23
CA MET A 947 8.60 -49.81 27.50
C MET A 947 8.92 -51.27 27.86
N LYS A 948 9.71 -51.49 28.92
CA LYS A 948 9.96 -52.77 29.50
C LYS A 948 8.85 -53.10 30.52
N LEU A 949 8.18 -54.28 30.36
CA LEU A 949 7.01 -54.67 31.19
C LEU A 949 7.36 -54.69 32.66
N SER A 950 8.54 -55.17 33.02
CA SER A 950 9.00 -55.28 34.42
C SER A 950 9.18 -53.93 35.13
N GLN A 951 9.57 -52.90 34.38
CA GLN A 951 9.73 -51.53 34.93
C GLN A 951 8.38 -50.84 35.15
N VAL A 952 7.39 -51.14 34.31
CA VAL A 952 6.05 -50.51 34.37
C VAL A 952 5.23 -51.08 35.52
N ILE A 953 5.41 -52.38 35.86
CA ILE A 953 4.70 -52.99 36.99
C ILE A 953 5.31 -52.51 38.29
N LYS A 954 6.63 -52.33 38.38
CA LYS A 954 7.34 -51.79 39.56
C LYS A 954 6.97 -50.36 39.91
N LEU A 955 6.63 -49.52 38.90
CA LEU A 955 6.11 -48.15 39.02
C LEU A 955 4.65 -48.13 39.51
N GLY A 956 3.95 -49.23 39.51
CA GLY A 956 2.57 -49.35 40.04
C GLY A 956 2.49 -49.78 41.49
N GLU A 957 3.61 -50.24 42.06
CA GLU A 957 3.71 -50.57 43.48
C GLU A 957 4.23 -49.37 44.36
N GLU A 958 4.82 -48.36 43.72
CA GLU A 958 5.11 -47.06 44.34
C GLU A 958 3.92 -46.05 44.14
#